data_2a96c1a853a07ad6b1d21d4deba05783
#
_entry.id   2a96c1a853a07ad6b1d21d4deba05783
#
_cell.length_a   1.000
_cell.length_b   1.000
_cell.length_c   1.000
_cell.angle_alpha   90.00
_cell.angle_beta   90.00
_cell.angle_gamma   90.00
#
_symmetry.space_group_name_H-M   'P 1'
#
loop_
_entity.id
_entity.type
_entity.pdbx_description
1 polymer ?
#
loop_
_entity_poly.entity_id
_entity_poly.type
_entity_poly.pdbx_seq_one_letter_code
_entity_poly.pdbx_strand_id
1 'polypeptide(L)'
;MSGIVSRLSVLGKVWLGLAAGALALIVFGLAAPGSSLFFPLVSLWCNAALFALALLVLRRAGVELDLFHKAVLVGLWAAAVLYFYWVLGSRTFLYHWDYVNYILKQYHAEAAFAQSAGAGFRFLLDSITEDYTSFITLFTEFPFCLSGKTGDDYAFCQVFSVLPSLLVLLAGLTVKVGRMLRVKNRFWYFLIGFSWCATFPFVRMSAVLGQPDWFGLIFAFMLMLLTLDYRFDGIDLPRYLLIFAATAGIILTRRWYLYFVVGYCFAYVLMLAVSSIRLAKDGQPSRAVHRMVRLVVFGLCAAGAMVLLLLPMVRKILSFDYAGRYSYYNFGGITLELAAQTLRIGLLNFILIGMGLWFAAKRRLPALPCLAGAELLVSLVLFTRVQNTGSHQMLLFVPGWLLLFLVGSAALADGLKKHTAVKLCYWGFTMVFAVSVRCSPLTTVALPGFVVDHFPLKAVSEFVRLDKLTYDRTDAAQIQRVDDWIDAHCDAEKGEFAYMIPHDMLYNSDIFQYAALPDIQLQGKLAAGISIPGTHEFPVRFFEAKYVLTAEPLPQTFVSGGELSGRWNALFCAARDAHFTQAASFDMGNGTVFTVWERTEPADRAEVEYYLDAFAQEDALYPEMFSQVAEAWLAGHGL
;
A
#
# COMPACT_ATOMS: atom_id res chain seq x y z
N MET A 1 39.87 -10.18 -21.94
CA MET A 1 38.69 -9.55 -21.31
C MET A 1 38.71 -8.02 -21.37
N SER A 2 39.84 -7.33 -21.21
CA SER A 2 39.91 -5.86 -21.23
C SER A 2 39.38 -5.19 -22.52
N GLY A 3 39.62 -5.77 -23.69
CA GLY A 3 39.18 -5.23 -24.98
C GLY A 3 37.67 -5.34 -25.26
N ILE A 4 36.95 -6.26 -24.61
CA ILE A 4 35.49 -6.38 -24.77
C ILE A 4 34.78 -5.38 -23.84
N VAL A 5 35.27 -5.21 -22.61
CA VAL A 5 34.69 -4.28 -21.62
C VAL A 5 34.84 -2.82 -22.06
N SER A 6 35.93 -2.48 -22.77
CA SER A 6 36.14 -1.13 -23.30
C SER A 6 35.13 -0.73 -24.40
N ARG A 7 34.56 -1.70 -25.12
CA ARG A 7 33.57 -1.47 -26.20
C ARG A 7 32.12 -1.42 -25.72
N LEU A 8 31.85 -1.79 -24.47
CA LEU A 8 30.49 -1.74 -23.92
C LEU A 8 30.06 -0.31 -23.62
N SER A 9 28.78 -0.01 -23.85
CA SER A 9 28.15 1.20 -23.36
C SER A 9 28.21 1.25 -21.83
N VAL A 10 28.09 2.44 -21.24
CA VAL A 10 28.06 2.62 -19.78
C VAL A 10 27.03 1.68 -19.12
N LEU A 11 25.83 1.62 -19.70
CA LEU A 11 24.78 0.71 -19.19
C LEU A 11 25.18 -0.77 -19.32
N GLY A 12 25.87 -1.16 -20.40
CA GLY A 12 26.40 -2.52 -20.56
C GLY A 12 27.44 -2.86 -19.48
N LYS A 13 28.29 -1.91 -19.08
CA LYS A 13 29.24 -2.06 -17.99
C LYS A 13 28.54 -2.22 -16.63
N VAL A 14 27.47 -1.46 -16.39
CA VAL A 14 26.64 -1.58 -15.17
C VAL A 14 26.04 -2.98 -15.09
N TRP A 15 25.43 -3.49 -16.17
CA TRP A 15 24.85 -4.83 -16.19
C TRP A 15 25.88 -5.94 -16.02
N LEU A 16 27.08 -5.79 -16.57
CA LEU A 16 28.17 -6.73 -16.34
C LEU A 16 28.61 -6.71 -14.87
N GLY A 17 28.70 -5.51 -14.25
CA GLY A 17 28.99 -5.37 -12.82
C GLY A 17 27.93 -6.02 -11.93
N LEU A 18 26.64 -5.83 -12.27
CA LEU A 18 25.55 -6.49 -11.55
C LEU A 18 25.59 -8.02 -11.69
N ALA A 19 25.88 -8.55 -12.89
CA ALA A 19 26.04 -9.99 -13.08
C ALA A 19 27.21 -10.56 -12.27
N ALA A 20 28.36 -9.85 -12.23
CA ALA A 20 29.50 -10.24 -11.39
C ALA A 20 29.14 -10.16 -9.90
N GLY A 21 28.41 -9.13 -9.47
CA GLY A 21 27.89 -9.00 -8.10
C GLY A 21 26.95 -10.13 -7.70
N ALA A 22 26.03 -10.52 -8.61
CA ALA A 22 25.15 -11.66 -8.36
C ALA A 22 25.93 -12.98 -8.17
N LEU A 23 26.94 -13.21 -9.02
CA LEU A 23 27.79 -14.40 -8.90
C LEU A 23 28.57 -14.37 -7.56
N ALA A 24 29.11 -13.22 -7.18
CA ALA A 24 29.80 -13.05 -5.90
C ALA A 24 28.88 -13.33 -4.71
N LEU A 25 27.64 -12.85 -4.75
CA LEU A 25 26.62 -13.13 -3.72
C LEU A 25 26.26 -14.62 -3.65
N ILE A 26 26.12 -15.31 -4.77
CA ILE A 26 25.90 -16.76 -4.79
C ILE A 26 27.06 -17.48 -4.10
N VAL A 27 28.30 -17.17 -4.48
CA VAL A 27 29.51 -17.77 -3.87
C VAL A 27 29.57 -17.46 -2.38
N PHE A 28 29.29 -16.22 -1.99
CA PHE A 28 29.29 -15.80 -0.58
C PHE A 28 28.21 -16.54 0.24
N GLY A 29 26.99 -16.65 -0.28
CA GLY A 29 25.91 -17.38 0.38
C GLY A 29 26.17 -18.89 0.54
N LEU A 30 26.95 -19.47 -0.38
CA LEU A 30 27.38 -20.87 -0.28
C LEU A 30 28.57 -21.06 0.68
N ALA A 31 29.49 -20.08 0.70
CA ALA A 31 30.72 -20.16 1.52
C ALA A 31 30.49 -19.77 3.00
N ALA A 32 29.53 -18.88 3.27
CA ALA A 32 29.20 -18.36 4.60
C ALA A 32 27.68 -18.41 4.86
N PRO A 33 27.07 -19.61 4.92
CA PRO A 33 25.66 -19.74 5.20
C PRO A 33 25.31 -19.16 6.57
N GLY A 34 24.24 -18.37 6.63
CA GLY A 34 23.81 -17.71 7.87
C GLY A 34 24.61 -16.45 8.25
N SER A 35 25.48 -15.95 7.37
CA SER A 35 26.15 -14.66 7.61
C SER A 35 25.16 -13.50 7.69
N SER A 36 25.24 -12.71 8.76
CA SER A 36 24.41 -11.50 8.95
C SER A 36 24.60 -10.44 7.86
N LEU A 37 25.69 -10.50 7.11
CA LEU A 37 25.98 -9.60 6.00
C LEU A 37 25.31 -10.03 4.69
N PHE A 38 24.87 -11.30 4.58
CA PHE A 38 24.35 -11.81 3.31
C PHE A 38 23.10 -11.06 2.85
N PHE A 39 22.09 -10.95 3.71
CA PHE A 39 20.82 -10.32 3.35
C PHE A 39 20.98 -8.81 3.06
N PRO A 40 21.69 -8.00 3.87
CA PRO A 40 22.00 -6.62 3.52
C PRO A 40 22.69 -6.45 2.15
N LEU A 41 23.65 -7.32 1.82
CA LEU A 41 24.33 -7.27 0.51
C LEU A 41 23.40 -7.65 -0.65
N VAL A 42 22.52 -8.63 -0.46
CA VAL A 42 21.47 -8.97 -1.44
C VAL A 42 20.55 -7.77 -1.64
N SER A 43 20.12 -7.10 -0.56
CA SER A 43 19.27 -5.92 -0.62
C SER A 43 19.94 -4.76 -1.37
N LEU A 44 21.19 -4.46 -1.08
CA LEU A 44 21.96 -3.45 -1.80
C LEU A 44 22.05 -3.77 -3.30
N TRP A 45 22.33 -5.03 -3.64
CA TRP A 45 22.36 -5.49 -5.02
C TRP A 45 20.98 -5.35 -5.69
N CYS A 46 19.89 -5.72 -5.02
CA CYS A 46 18.51 -5.58 -5.53
C CYS A 46 18.16 -4.11 -5.82
N ASN A 47 18.52 -3.19 -4.93
CA ASN A 47 18.31 -1.75 -5.15
C ASN A 47 19.11 -1.23 -6.35
N ALA A 48 20.38 -1.63 -6.49
CA ALA A 48 21.20 -1.27 -7.63
C ALA A 48 20.64 -1.85 -8.95
N ALA A 49 20.17 -3.10 -8.91
CA ALA A 49 19.53 -3.75 -10.05
C ALA A 49 18.21 -3.08 -10.45
N LEU A 50 17.37 -2.71 -9.47
CA LEU A 50 16.12 -1.99 -9.71
C LEU A 50 16.38 -0.62 -10.35
N PHE A 51 17.37 0.12 -9.86
CA PHE A 51 17.75 1.40 -10.43
C PHE A 51 18.31 1.26 -11.87
N ALA A 52 19.16 0.26 -12.10
CA ALA A 52 19.67 -0.04 -13.44
C ALA A 52 18.54 -0.47 -14.40
N LEU A 53 17.56 -1.23 -13.90
CA LEU A 53 16.36 -1.60 -14.63
C LEU A 53 15.53 -0.37 -15.02
N ALA A 54 15.36 0.58 -14.11
CA ALA A 54 14.69 1.84 -14.39
C ALA A 54 15.39 2.60 -15.53
N LEU A 55 16.72 2.71 -15.49
CA LEU A 55 17.50 3.34 -16.58
C LEU A 55 17.38 2.59 -17.91
N LEU A 56 17.35 1.26 -17.88
CA LEU A 56 17.12 0.44 -19.08
C LEU A 56 15.73 0.69 -19.68
N VAL A 57 14.71 0.79 -18.84
CA VAL A 57 13.33 1.11 -19.26
C VAL A 57 13.28 2.49 -19.90
N LEU A 58 13.91 3.51 -19.32
CA LEU A 58 13.99 4.84 -19.94
C LEU A 58 14.62 4.79 -21.33
N ARG A 59 15.76 4.09 -21.45
CA ARG A 59 16.44 3.93 -22.73
C ARG A 59 15.54 3.23 -23.76
N ARG A 60 14.85 2.15 -23.38
CA ARG A 60 13.93 1.42 -24.27
C ARG A 60 12.68 2.24 -24.62
N ALA A 61 12.25 3.10 -23.72
CA ALA A 61 11.17 4.05 -23.96
C ALA A 61 11.58 5.27 -24.81
N GLY A 62 12.86 5.36 -25.20
CA GLY A 62 13.40 6.49 -25.94
C GLY A 62 13.40 7.82 -25.17
N VAL A 63 13.54 7.73 -23.83
CA VAL A 63 13.54 8.90 -22.93
C VAL A 63 14.96 9.18 -22.45
N GLU A 64 15.41 10.41 -22.65
CA GLU A 64 16.67 10.92 -22.12
C GLU A 64 16.39 12.03 -21.11
N LEU A 65 17.06 11.94 -19.96
CA LEU A 65 17.06 12.94 -18.92
C LEU A 65 18.36 13.76 -19.01
N ASP A 66 18.25 15.04 -19.28
CA ASP A 66 19.38 15.96 -19.32
C ASP A 66 19.86 16.35 -17.90
N LEU A 67 20.85 17.22 -17.81
CA LEU A 67 21.44 17.65 -16.55
C LEU A 67 20.42 18.35 -15.63
N PHE A 68 19.52 19.15 -16.20
CA PHE A 68 18.47 19.83 -15.43
C PHE A 68 17.53 18.79 -14.77
N HIS A 69 17.04 17.80 -15.52
CA HIS A 69 16.19 16.74 -14.98
C HIS A 69 16.90 15.98 -13.85
N LYS A 70 18.18 15.64 -14.04
CA LYS A 70 18.98 14.94 -13.02
C LYS A 70 19.18 15.78 -11.76
N ALA A 71 19.45 17.09 -11.90
CA ALA A 71 19.60 17.99 -10.77
C ALA A 71 18.28 18.10 -9.96
N VAL A 72 17.13 18.23 -10.63
CA VAL A 72 15.82 18.26 -9.96
C VAL A 72 15.54 16.92 -9.25
N LEU A 73 15.87 15.78 -9.86
CA LEU A 73 15.71 14.47 -9.26
C LEU A 73 16.53 14.33 -7.95
N VAL A 74 17.82 14.66 -8.01
CA VAL A 74 18.70 14.59 -6.84
C VAL A 74 18.25 15.55 -5.75
N GLY A 75 17.90 16.79 -6.12
CA GLY A 75 17.41 17.80 -5.17
C GLY A 75 16.09 17.36 -4.50
N LEU A 76 15.16 16.81 -5.28
CA LEU A 76 13.89 16.35 -4.73
C LEU A 76 14.04 15.09 -3.86
N TRP A 77 14.91 14.16 -4.24
CA TRP A 77 15.23 13.00 -3.41
C TRP A 77 15.86 13.42 -2.09
N ALA A 78 16.88 14.30 -2.13
CA ALA A 78 17.50 14.80 -0.92
C ALA A 78 16.51 15.55 -0.01
N ALA A 79 15.66 16.40 -0.61
CA ALA A 79 14.59 17.08 0.13
C ALA A 79 13.57 16.09 0.74
N ALA A 80 13.20 15.05 0.01
CA ALA A 80 12.32 14.01 0.52
C ALA A 80 12.96 13.25 1.69
N VAL A 81 14.22 12.84 1.57
CA VAL A 81 14.95 12.15 2.64
C VAL A 81 14.99 12.99 3.93
N LEU A 82 15.36 14.28 3.79
CA LEU A 82 15.39 15.21 4.93
C LEU A 82 14.00 15.44 5.53
N TYR A 83 13.00 15.56 4.68
CA TYR A 83 11.60 15.74 5.08
C TYR A 83 11.07 14.52 5.85
N PHE A 84 11.27 13.31 5.33
CA PHE A 84 10.83 12.08 6.00
C PHE A 84 11.60 11.86 7.31
N TYR A 85 12.91 12.11 7.32
CA TYR A 85 13.69 12.06 8.54
C TYR A 85 13.12 12.98 9.64
N TRP A 86 12.78 14.22 9.26
CA TRP A 86 12.16 15.17 10.20
C TRP A 86 10.75 14.74 10.63
N VAL A 87 9.90 14.35 9.72
CA VAL A 87 8.50 13.97 10.03
C VAL A 87 8.44 12.73 10.90
N LEU A 88 9.18 11.69 10.55
CA LEU A 88 9.19 10.43 11.30
C LEU A 88 9.83 10.62 12.68
N GLY A 89 10.94 11.37 12.78
CA GLY A 89 11.58 11.63 14.06
C GLY A 89 10.84 12.63 14.98
N SER A 90 9.81 13.30 14.49
CA SER A 90 9.06 14.31 15.26
C SER A 90 7.66 13.86 15.69
N ARG A 91 7.31 12.59 15.47
CA ARG A 91 6.00 12.04 15.82
C ARG A 91 6.14 10.84 16.77
N THR A 92 5.05 10.50 17.43
CA THR A 92 4.89 9.24 18.14
C THR A 92 3.79 8.44 17.45
N PHE A 93 4.17 7.47 16.60
CA PHE A 93 3.25 6.62 15.88
C PHE A 93 3.38 5.18 16.35
N LEU A 94 2.25 4.56 16.72
CA LEU A 94 2.20 3.17 17.12
C LEU A 94 1.67 2.32 15.95
N TYR A 95 2.52 1.45 15.45
CA TYR A 95 2.22 0.61 14.31
C TYR A 95 1.29 -0.53 14.68
N HIS A 96 0.26 -0.77 13.87
CA HIS A 96 -0.76 -1.78 14.11
C HIS A 96 -1.28 -2.36 12.80
N TRP A 97 -1.96 -3.50 12.83
CA TRP A 97 -2.55 -4.20 11.68
C TRP A 97 -1.59 -4.29 10.49
N ASP A 98 -2.04 -3.86 9.32
CA ASP A 98 -1.22 -3.88 8.11
C ASP A 98 0.10 -3.14 8.26
N TYR A 99 0.13 -2.03 9.01
CA TYR A 99 1.34 -1.23 9.21
C TYR A 99 2.43 -2.02 9.92
N VAL A 100 2.08 -2.76 10.98
CA VAL A 100 3.04 -3.59 11.71
C VAL A 100 3.37 -4.88 10.98
N ASN A 101 2.41 -5.48 10.27
CA ASN A 101 2.62 -6.74 9.55
C ASN A 101 3.77 -6.67 8.54
N TYR A 102 3.98 -5.51 7.91
CA TYR A 102 5.12 -5.31 7.00
C TYR A 102 6.45 -5.31 7.73
N ILE A 103 6.51 -4.72 8.93
CA ILE A 103 7.71 -4.68 9.76
C ILE A 103 8.03 -6.09 10.26
N LEU A 104 7.03 -6.82 10.71
CA LEU A 104 7.18 -8.22 11.14
C LEU A 104 7.71 -9.11 10.00
N LYS A 105 7.26 -8.89 8.76
CA LYS A 105 7.81 -9.59 7.59
C LYS A 105 9.29 -9.27 7.36
N GLN A 106 9.73 -8.06 7.66
CA GLN A 106 11.13 -7.69 7.60
C GLN A 106 11.94 -8.47 8.63
N TYR A 107 11.48 -8.56 9.88
CA TYR A 107 12.15 -9.35 10.93
C TYR A 107 12.15 -10.84 10.60
N HIS A 108 11.04 -11.39 10.09
CA HIS A 108 10.98 -12.79 9.68
C HIS A 108 11.92 -13.08 8.51
N ALA A 109 12.06 -12.17 7.55
CA ALA A 109 13.02 -12.30 6.46
C ALA A 109 14.47 -12.30 6.99
N GLU A 110 14.81 -11.36 7.89
CA GLU A 110 16.13 -11.34 8.56
C GLU A 110 16.42 -12.67 9.26
N ALA A 111 15.47 -13.16 10.06
CA ALA A 111 15.60 -14.42 10.77
C ALA A 111 15.79 -15.62 9.83
N ALA A 112 15.05 -15.66 8.71
CA ALA A 112 15.18 -16.72 7.71
C ALA A 112 16.54 -16.66 6.98
N PHE A 113 17.00 -15.48 6.58
CA PHE A 113 18.31 -15.32 5.95
C PHE A 113 19.46 -15.55 6.92
N ALA A 114 19.29 -15.29 8.22
CA ALA A 114 20.26 -15.62 9.25
C ALA A 114 20.45 -17.14 9.43
N GLN A 115 19.42 -17.95 9.11
CA GLN A 115 19.57 -19.41 9.10
C GLN A 115 20.39 -19.87 7.89
N SER A 116 20.01 -19.44 6.71
CA SER A 116 20.74 -19.68 5.46
C SER A 116 20.14 -18.85 4.30
N ALA A 117 20.91 -18.64 3.25
CA ALA A 117 20.43 -18.08 1.99
C ALA A 117 19.21 -18.85 1.44
N GLY A 118 19.27 -20.19 1.49
CA GLY A 118 18.17 -21.05 1.03
C GLY A 118 16.88 -20.88 1.83
N ALA A 119 16.96 -20.77 3.16
CA ALA A 119 15.82 -20.50 4.02
C ALA A 119 15.21 -19.13 3.73
N GLY A 120 16.03 -18.09 3.58
CA GLY A 120 15.58 -16.75 3.25
C GLY A 120 14.83 -16.68 1.90
N PHE A 121 15.42 -17.26 0.83
CA PHE A 121 14.73 -17.28 -0.47
C PHE A 121 13.48 -18.15 -0.46
N ARG A 122 13.43 -19.25 0.29
CA ARG A 122 12.21 -20.05 0.47
C ARG A 122 11.12 -19.22 1.15
N PHE A 123 11.44 -18.52 2.24
CA PHE A 123 10.50 -17.62 2.92
C PHE A 123 9.88 -16.60 1.96
N LEU A 124 10.70 -15.99 1.07
CA LEU A 124 10.18 -15.06 0.06
C LEU A 124 9.23 -15.75 -0.93
N LEU A 125 9.58 -16.95 -1.42
CA LEU A 125 8.76 -17.67 -2.38
C LEU A 125 7.45 -18.18 -1.75
N ASP A 126 7.47 -18.65 -0.52
CA ASP A 126 6.29 -19.12 0.21
C ASP A 126 5.29 -17.97 0.42
N SER A 127 5.80 -16.74 0.61
CA SER A 127 4.96 -15.54 0.77
C SER A 127 4.12 -15.19 -0.47
N ILE A 128 4.34 -15.78 -1.63
CA ILE A 128 3.54 -15.55 -2.85
C ILE A 128 2.06 -15.91 -2.62
N THR A 129 1.79 -16.87 -1.76
CA THR A 129 0.41 -17.29 -1.43
C THR A 129 -0.21 -16.50 -0.28
N GLU A 130 0.55 -15.65 0.41
CA GLU A 130 0.04 -14.82 1.49
C GLU A 130 -0.66 -13.56 0.97
N ASP A 131 -1.36 -12.86 1.86
CA ASP A 131 -2.02 -11.60 1.50
C ASP A 131 -1.03 -10.49 1.19
N TYR A 132 0.14 -10.53 1.82
CA TYR A 132 1.28 -9.63 1.63
C TYR A 132 2.50 -10.44 1.23
N THR A 133 3.07 -10.17 0.07
CA THR A 133 4.34 -10.81 -0.29
C THR A 133 5.50 -10.19 0.47
N SER A 134 6.52 -10.99 0.75
CA SER A 134 7.73 -10.54 1.46
C SER A 134 8.83 -10.02 0.53
N PHE A 135 8.60 -9.95 -0.78
CA PHE A 135 9.63 -9.51 -1.75
C PHE A 135 10.15 -8.09 -1.52
N ILE A 136 9.33 -7.25 -0.88
CA ILE A 136 9.69 -5.87 -0.55
C ILE A 136 10.87 -5.80 0.40
N THR A 137 11.02 -6.78 1.30
CA THR A 137 12.15 -6.85 2.25
C THR A 137 13.51 -6.88 1.56
N LEU A 138 13.58 -7.39 0.31
CA LEU A 138 14.78 -7.34 -0.52
C LEU A 138 15.28 -5.92 -0.81
N PHE A 139 14.44 -4.92 -0.69
CA PHE A 139 14.80 -3.54 -1.01
C PHE A 139 15.01 -2.67 0.25
N THR A 140 14.45 -3.08 1.38
CA THR A 140 14.49 -2.30 2.62
C THR A 140 15.60 -2.72 3.56
N GLU A 141 16.09 -3.93 3.47
CA GLU A 141 17.06 -4.52 4.42
C GLU A 141 18.37 -3.74 4.53
N PHE A 142 18.99 -3.31 3.41
CA PHE A 142 20.29 -2.66 3.47
C PHE A 142 20.32 -1.45 4.41
N PRO A 143 19.42 -0.46 4.30
CA PRO A 143 19.39 0.63 5.28
C PRO A 143 18.82 0.19 6.63
N PHE A 144 17.88 -0.75 6.68
CA PHE A 144 17.21 -1.19 7.90
C PHE A 144 18.15 -1.91 8.88
N CYS A 145 19.06 -2.73 8.39
CA CYS A 145 20.07 -3.40 9.22
C CYS A 145 21.03 -2.42 9.95
N LEU A 146 21.11 -1.16 9.50
CA LEU A 146 21.94 -0.10 10.08
C LEU A 146 21.15 0.86 10.99
N SER A 147 19.87 0.64 11.16
CA SER A 147 18.95 1.50 11.94
C SER A 147 18.62 0.89 13.30
N GLY A 148 17.82 1.60 14.10
CA GLY A 148 17.24 1.10 15.34
C GLY A 148 16.16 0.03 15.16
N LYS A 149 15.83 -0.28 13.91
CA LYS A 149 14.82 -1.28 13.52
C LYS A 149 13.41 -1.01 14.02
N THR A 150 13.10 0.24 14.30
CA THR A 150 11.74 0.66 14.67
C THR A 150 10.82 0.71 13.44
N GLY A 151 9.52 0.91 13.68
CA GLY A 151 8.57 1.13 12.59
C GLY A 151 8.87 2.39 11.77
N ASP A 152 9.31 3.47 12.40
CA ASP A 152 9.71 4.69 11.72
C ASP A 152 11.00 4.52 10.91
N ASP A 153 11.95 3.73 11.41
CA ASP A 153 13.13 3.33 10.63
C ASP A 153 12.74 2.54 9.38
N TYR A 154 11.78 1.61 9.50
CA TYR A 154 11.30 0.85 8.36
C TYR A 154 10.67 1.76 7.29
N ALA A 155 9.83 2.72 7.70
CA ALA A 155 9.25 3.70 6.80
C ALA A 155 10.33 4.58 6.13
N PHE A 156 11.33 5.03 6.89
CA PHE A 156 12.47 5.80 6.37
C PHE A 156 13.30 5.00 5.36
N CYS A 157 13.58 3.73 5.66
CA CYS A 157 14.37 2.85 4.80
C CYS A 157 13.73 2.64 3.42
N GLN A 158 12.40 2.56 3.36
CA GLN A 158 11.68 2.50 2.09
C GLN A 158 11.95 3.75 1.24
N VAL A 159 11.83 4.94 1.83
CA VAL A 159 12.06 6.21 1.13
C VAL A 159 13.50 6.33 0.68
N PHE A 160 14.45 6.00 1.54
CA PHE A 160 15.86 6.10 1.22
C PHE A 160 16.26 5.20 0.04
N SER A 161 15.87 3.94 0.06
CA SER A 161 16.33 2.94 -0.90
C SER A 161 15.56 2.91 -2.21
N VAL A 162 14.25 3.12 -2.19
CA VAL A 162 13.37 2.83 -3.33
C VAL A 162 12.91 4.06 -4.07
N LEU A 163 12.75 5.19 -3.37
CA LEU A 163 12.31 6.44 -3.96
C LEU A 163 13.16 6.90 -5.16
N PRO A 164 14.50 6.74 -5.21
CA PRO A 164 15.29 7.09 -6.39
C PRO A 164 14.79 6.44 -7.68
N SER A 165 14.49 5.14 -7.64
CA SER A 165 13.98 4.40 -8.80
C SER A 165 12.60 4.89 -9.23
N LEU A 166 11.71 5.16 -8.28
CA LEU A 166 10.39 5.74 -8.56
C LEU A 166 10.49 7.11 -9.20
N LEU A 167 11.31 8.00 -8.65
CA LEU A 167 11.48 9.36 -9.17
C LEU A 167 12.07 9.38 -10.58
N VAL A 168 13.05 8.51 -10.88
CA VAL A 168 13.64 8.39 -12.22
C VAL A 168 12.58 7.96 -13.24
N LEU A 169 11.74 6.97 -12.92
CA LEU A 169 10.68 6.50 -13.80
C LEU A 169 9.57 7.54 -13.98
N LEU A 170 9.20 8.22 -12.90
CA LEU A 170 8.21 9.30 -12.95
C LEU A 170 8.70 10.50 -13.78
N ALA A 171 9.98 10.87 -13.64
CA ALA A 171 10.58 11.90 -14.48
C ALA A 171 10.57 11.49 -15.96
N GLY A 172 10.91 10.23 -16.22
CA GLY A 172 10.83 9.67 -17.57
C GLY A 172 9.41 9.71 -18.13
N LEU A 173 8.43 9.34 -17.34
CA LEU A 173 7.01 9.38 -17.71
C LEU A 173 6.57 10.82 -17.99
N THR A 174 6.95 11.77 -17.14
CA THR A 174 6.68 13.21 -17.34
C THR A 174 7.25 13.69 -18.65
N VAL A 175 8.53 13.43 -18.95
CA VAL A 175 9.17 13.82 -20.21
C VAL A 175 8.47 13.19 -21.41
N LYS A 176 8.14 11.89 -21.34
CA LYS A 176 7.46 11.16 -22.42
C LYS A 176 6.07 11.72 -22.71
N VAL A 177 5.26 11.93 -21.68
CA VAL A 177 3.91 12.52 -21.79
C VAL A 177 4.01 13.94 -22.38
N GLY A 178 4.97 14.75 -21.93
CA GLY A 178 5.19 16.09 -22.48
C GLY A 178 5.52 16.10 -23.98
N ARG A 179 6.31 15.11 -24.44
CA ARG A 179 6.59 14.93 -25.87
C ARG A 179 5.33 14.51 -26.64
N MET A 180 4.55 13.57 -26.13
CA MET A 180 3.30 13.12 -26.74
C MET A 180 2.27 14.25 -26.85
N LEU A 181 2.19 15.12 -25.84
CA LEU A 181 1.33 16.32 -25.82
C LEU A 181 1.90 17.51 -26.59
N ARG A 182 3.11 17.36 -27.17
CA ARG A 182 3.80 18.41 -27.91
C ARG A 182 3.93 19.71 -27.11
N VAL A 183 4.28 19.58 -25.81
CA VAL A 183 4.44 20.73 -24.91
C VAL A 183 5.60 21.61 -25.38
N LYS A 184 5.35 22.93 -25.50
CA LYS A 184 6.35 23.91 -25.96
C LYS A 184 7.24 24.38 -24.81
N ASN A 185 6.63 24.66 -23.65
CA ASN A 185 7.34 25.13 -22.46
C ASN A 185 7.76 23.95 -21.56
N ARG A 186 8.77 23.18 -22.02
CA ARG A 186 9.23 21.95 -21.39
C ARG A 186 9.74 22.14 -19.96
N PHE A 187 10.42 23.27 -19.69
CA PHE A 187 10.95 23.59 -18.36
C PHE A 187 9.84 23.67 -17.31
N TRP A 188 8.86 24.57 -17.53
CA TRP A 188 7.74 24.74 -16.60
C TRP A 188 6.85 23.51 -16.52
N TYR A 189 6.65 22.83 -17.64
CA TYR A 189 5.90 21.59 -17.67
C TYR A 189 6.54 20.53 -16.78
N PHE A 190 7.85 20.33 -16.92
CA PHE A 190 8.56 19.35 -16.10
C PHE A 190 8.54 19.76 -14.62
N LEU A 191 8.90 20.99 -14.31
CA LEU A 191 8.96 21.47 -12.94
C LEU A 191 7.61 21.33 -12.23
N ILE A 192 6.51 21.78 -12.85
CA ILE A 192 5.17 21.72 -12.26
C ILE A 192 4.66 20.27 -12.23
N GLY A 193 4.65 19.60 -13.38
CA GLY A 193 4.05 18.27 -13.50
C GLY A 193 4.80 17.21 -12.71
N PHE A 194 6.14 17.21 -12.80
CA PHE A 194 6.96 16.26 -12.06
C PHE A 194 6.86 16.47 -10.55
N SER A 195 7.02 17.72 -10.07
CA SER A 195 6.93 18.02 -8.65
C SER A 195 5.58 17.67 -8.08
N TRP A 196 4.49 17.98 -8.78
CA TRP A 196 3.13 17.62 -8.36
C TRP A 196 2.94 16.12 -8.26
N CYS A 197 3.35 15.37 -9.27
CA CYS A 197 3.24 13.92 -9.28
C CYS A 197 4.14 13.26 -8.21
N ALA A 198 5.35 13.77 -8.00
CA ALA A 198 6.29 13.25 -7.01
C ALA A 198 5.84 13.49 -5.56
N THR A 199 5.07 14.55 -5.32
CA THR A 199 4.53 14.90 -4.00
C THR A 199 3.07 14.50 -3.82
N PHE A 200 2.56 13.63 -4.68
CA PHE A 200 1.16 13.23 -4.67
C PHE A 200 0.74 12.65 -3.31
N PRO A 201 -0.39 13.11 -2.73
CA PRO A 201 -0.73 12.83 -1.34
C PRO A 201 -0.79 11.33 -0.99
N PHE A 202 -1.31 10.48 -1.88
CA PHE A 202 -1.48 9.05 -1.59
C PHE A 202 -0.14 8.32 -1.46
N VAL A 203 0.83 8.64 -2.34
CA VAL A 203 2.18 8.07 -2.28
C VAL A 203 2.87 8.49 -0.99
N ARG A 204 2.78 9.78 -0.68
CA ARG A 204 3.39 10.36 0.51
C ARG A 204 2.79 9.79 1.80
N MET A 205 1.45 9.69 1.88
CA MET A 205 0.75 9.13 3.04
C MET A 205 1.15 7.67 3.28
N SER A 206 1.15 6.85 2.22
CA SER A 206 1.58 5.46 2.33
C SER A 206 3.03 5.33 2.79
N ALA A 207 3.93 6.18 2.30
CA ALA A 207 5.33 6.20 2.72
C ALA A 207 5.49 6.63 4.19
N VAL A 208 4.77 7.66 4.64
CA VAL A 208 4.75 8.10 6.05
C VAL A 208 4.24 7.01 6.98
N LEU A 209 3.25 6.23 6.55
CA LEU A 209 2.67 5.12 7.34
C LEU A 209 3.48 3.82 7.27
N GLY A 210 4.62 3.81 6.57
CA GLY A 210 5.42 2.61 6.40
C GLY A 210 4.77 1.53 5.52
N GLN A 211 3.72 1.89 4.76
CA GLN A 211 3.05 0.97 3.85
C GLN A 211 3.88 0.82 2.57
N PRO A 212 4.41 -0.36 2.25
CA PRO A 212 5.29 -0.53 1.09
C PRO A 212 4.55 -0.63 -0.24
N ASP A 213 3.24 -0.49 -0.25
CA ASP A 213 2.39 -0.69 -1.43
C ASP A 213 2.74 0.25 -2.60
N TRP A 214 3.29 1.42 -2.33
CA TRP A 214 3.74 2.36 -3.36
C TRP A 214 4.92 1.85 -4.22
N PHE A 215 5.59 0.77 -3.81
CA PHE A 215 6.56 0.06 -4.67
C PHE A 215 5.94 -0.43 -5.97
N GLY A 216 4.66 -0.80 -5.96
CA GLY A 216 3.93 -1.21 -7.15
C GLY A 216 3.92 -0.14 -8.24
N LEU A 217 4.02 1.14 -7.88
CA LEU A 217 4.07 2.26 -8.82
C LEU A 217 5.35 2.25 -9.67
N ILE A 218 6.47 1.73 -9.17
CA ILE A 218 7.70 1.56 -9.93
C ILE A 218 7.43 0.73 -11.17
N PHE A 219 6.82 -0.43 -10.97
CA PHE A 219 6.50 -1.34 -12.06
C PHE A 219 5.36 -0.83 -12.94
N ALA A 220 4.37 -0.12 -12.35
CA ALA A 220 3.32 0.53 -13.12
C ALA A 220 3.89 1.60 -14.07
N PHE A 221 4.82 2.44 -13.60
CA PHE A 221 5.48 3.44 -14.44
C PHE A 221 6.42 2.80 -15.49
N MET A 222 7.08 1.68 -15.17
CA MET A 222 7.81 0.89 -16.16
C MET A 222 6.88 0.40 -17.28
N LEU A 223 5.75 -0.19 -16.92
CA LEU A 223 4.73 -0.66 -17.87
C LEU A 223 4.25 0.49 -18.77
N MET A 224 3.88 1.63 -18.17
CA MET A 224 3.42 2.80 -18.92
C MET A 224 4.50 3.36 -19.85
N LEU A 225 5.74 3.50 -19.39
CA LEU A 225 6.87 3.97 -20.20
C LEU A 225 7.12 3.08 -21.42
N LEU A 226 6.99 1.77 -21.25
CA LEU A 226 7.22 0.80 -22.32
C LEU A 226 6.08 0.74 -23.34
N THR A 227 4.86 1.13 -22.96
CA THR A 227 3.65 0.90 -23.77
C THR A 227 3.06 2.15 -24.38
N LEU A 228 3.07 3.33 -23.71
CA LEU A 228 2.29 4.52 -24.10
C LEU A 228 2.39 4.93 -25.58
N ASP A 229 3.56 4.81 -26.20
CA ASP A 229 3.78 5.12 -27.63
C ASP A 229 4.10 3.89 -28.48
N TYR A 230 4.18 2.71 -27.87
CA TYR A 230 4.45 1.48 -28.57
C TYR A 230 3.21 0.99 -29.32
N ARG A 231 3.37 0.49 -30.54
CA ARG A 231 2.24 0.16 -31.41
C ARG A 231 2.20 -1.29 -31.89
N PHE A 232 3.11 -2.14 -31.45
CA PHE A 232 3.25 -3.53 -31.91
C PHE A 232 3.43 -3.67 -33.45
N ASP A 233 4.01 -2.67 -34.09
CA ASP A 233 4.28 -2.71 -35.52
C ASP A 233 5.41 -3.72 -35.90
N GLY A 234 6.25 -4.07 -34.94
CA GLY A 234 7.33 -5.06 -35.04
C GLY A 234 7.44 -5.91 -33.78
N ILE A 235 8.27 -6.95 -33.83
CA ILE A 235 8.63 -7.77 -32.69
C ILE A 235 9.83 -7.11 -31.99
N ASP A 236 9.69 -6.75 -30.71
CA ASP A 236 10.75 -6.24 -29.84
C ASP A 236 10.80 -7.12 -28.59
N LEU A 237 11.47 -8.27 -28.71
CA LEU A 237 11.54 -9.24 -27.62
C LEU A 237 12.05 -8.66 -26.29
N PRO A 238 13.13 -7.85 -26.25
CA PRO A 238 13.55 -7.23 -25.00
C PRO A 238 12.47 -6.35 -24.37
N ARG A 239 11.71 -5.60 -25.16
CA ARG A 239 10.58 -4.80 -24.67
C ARG A 239 9.46 -5.67 -24.15
N TYR A 240 9.13 -6.78 -24.85
CA TYR A 240 8.11 -7.72 -24.40
C TYR A 240 8.46 -8.34 -23.05
N LEU A 241 9.72 -8.74 -22.85
CA LEU A 241 10.21 -9.27 -21.59
C LEU A 241 10.14 -8.22 -20.46
N LEU A 242 10.46 -6.97 -20.75
CA LEU A 242 10.35 -5.87 -19.78
C LEU A 242 8.88 -5.55 -19.42
N ILE A 243 7.97 -5.58 -20.39
CA ILE A 243 6.53 -5.43 -20.14
C ILE A 243 6.03 -6.58 -19.25
N PHE A 244 6.40 -7.81 -19.56
CA PHE A 244 6.06 -8.98 -18.76
C PHE A 244 6.61 -8.85 -17.33
N ALA A 245 7.90 -8.53 -17.17
CA ALA A 245 8.54 -8.36 -15.87
C ALA A 245 7.91 -7.22 -15.04
N ALA A 246 7.57 -6.10 -15.69
CA ALA A 246 6.86 -5.00 -15.03
C ALA A 246 5.47 -5.45 -14.54
N THR A 247 4.71 -6.17 -15.38
CA THR A 247 3.39 -6.68 -15.00
C THR A 247 3.48 -7.68 -13.84
N ALA A 248 4.46 -8.60 -13.88
CA ALA A 248 4.72 -9.53 -12.79
C ALA A 248 5.09 -8.79 -11.48
N GLY A 249 5.98 -7.78 -11.57
CA GLY A 249 6.38 -6.96 -10.45
C GLY A 249 5.21 -6.22 -9.79
N ILE A 250 4.27 -5.69 -10.59
CA ILE A 250 3.04 -5.06 -10.08
C ILE A 250 2.25 -6.06 -9.24
N ILE A 251 1.97 -7.25 -9.76
CA ILE A 251 1.14 -8.28 -9.10
C ILE A 251 1.85 -8.83 -7.85
N LEU A 252 3.18 -9.05 -7.93
CA LEU A 252 3.99 -9.54 -6.81
C LEU A 252 4.13 -8.51 -5.69
N THR A 253 4.01 -7.21 -5.99
CA THR A 253 4.00 -6.19 -4.92
C THR A 253 2.74 -6.32 -4.09
N ARG A 254 1.58 -6.35 -4.74
CA ARG A 254 0.26 -6.49 -4.09
C ARG A 254 -0.77 -7.04 -5.07
N ARG A 255 -1.53 -8.05 -4.65
CA ARG A 255 -2.55 -8.70 -5.49
C ARG A 255 -3.62 -7.74 -5.99
N TRP A 256 -4.05 -6.79 -5.18
CA TRP A 256 -5.09 -5.83 -5.58
C TRP A 256 -4.65 -4.89 -6.71
N TYR A 257 -3.36 -4.73 -6.99
CA TYR A 257 -2.92 -4.04 -8.21
C TYR A 257 -3.32 -4.75 -9.50
N LEU A 258 -3.81 -5.99 -9.42
CA LEU A 258 -4.37 -6.69 -10.58
C LEU A 258 -5.51 -5.89 -11.22
N TYR A 259 -6.30 -5.15 -10.44
CA TYR A 259 -7.35 -4.28 -10.96
C TYR A 259 -6.79 -3.16 -11.85
N PHE A 260 -5.67 -2.55 -11.46
CA PHE A 260 -4.94 -1.60 -12.32
C PHE A 260 -4.42 -2.28 -13.58
N VAL A 261 -3.81 -3.44 -13.47
CA VAL A 261 -3.28 -4.18 -14.64
C VAL A 261 -4.39 -4.46 -15.65
N VAL A 262 -5.54 -4.95 -15.19
CA VAL A 262 -6.70 -5.22 -16.05
C VAL A 262 -7.22 -3.92 -16.66
N GLY A 263 -7.43 -2.87 -15.86
CA GLY A 263 -7.91 -1.58 -16.33
C GLY A 263 -6.97 -0.94 -17.35
N TYR A 264 -5.68 -0.94 -17.07
CA TYR A 264 -4.68 -0.38 -17.97
C TYR A 264 -4.53 -1.17 -19.27
N CYS A 265 -4.47 -2.51 -19.20
CA CYS A 265 -4.39 -3.36 -20.39
C CYS A 265 -5.63 -3.20 -21.26
N PHE A 266 -6.83 -3.18 -20.67
CA PHE A 266 -8.07 -2.91 -21.38
C PHE A 266 -8.04 -1.57 -22.12
N ALA A 267 -7.72 -0.49 -21.40
CA ALA A 267 -7.64 0.86 -21.97
C ALA A 267 -6.60 0.94 -23.10
N TYR A 268 -5.45 0.29 -22.91
CA TYR A 268 -4.38 0.25 -23.88
C TYR A 268 -4.76 -0.55 -25.15
N VAL A 269 -5.38 -1.73 -25.00
CA VAL A 269 -5.91 -2.53 -26.12
C VAL A 269 -6.94 -1.74 -26.91
N LEU A 270 -7.87 -1.06 -26.22
CA LEU A 270 -8.88 -0.22 -26.86
C LEU A 270 -8.23 0.92 -27.67
N MET A 271 -7.25 1.60 -27.08
CA MET A 271 -6.48 2.65 -27.79
C MET A 271 -5.79 2.12 -29.04
N LEU A 272 -5.16 0.93 -28.97
CA LEU A 272 -4.51 0.30 -30.10
C LEU A 272 -5.51 -0.16 -31.16
N ALA A 273 -6.65 -0.71 -30.76
CA ALA A 273 -7.72 -1.10 -31.69
C ALA A 273 -8.23 0.12 -32.48
N VAL A 274 -8.55 1.23 -31.79
CA VAL A 274 -8.97 2.49 -32.45
C VAL A 274 -7.88 2.98 -33.42
N SER A 275 -6.61 2.93 -33.02
CA SER A 275 -5.52 3.36 -33.88
C SER A 275 -5.32 2.43 -35.09
N SER A 276 -5.58 1.13 -34.92
CA SER A 276 -5.49 0.13 -36.00
C SER A 276 -6.65 0.25 -37.00
N ILE A 277 -7.86 0.56 -36.51
CA ILE A 277 -9.01 0.87 -37.38
C ILE A 277 -8.72 2.10 -38.26
N ARG A 278 -8.13 3.15 -37.67
CA ARG A 278 -7.72 4.33 -38.45
C ARG A 278 -6.67 3.97 -39.50
N LEU A 279 -5.65 3.19 -39.12
CA LEU A 279 -4.61 2.74 -40.02
C LEU A 279 -5.18 1.92 -41.19
N ALA A 280 -6.18 1.06 -40.94
CA ALA A 280 -6.86 0.31 -41.99
C ALA A 280 -7.63 1.23 -42.95
N LYS A 281 -8.34 2.26 -42.42
CA LYS A 281 -9.02 3.27 -43.23
C LYS A 281 -8.06 4.12 -44.07
N ASP A 282 -6.84 4.34 -43.58
CA ASP A 282 -5.76 5.03 -44.30
C ASP A 282 -5.04 4.14 -45.34
N GLY A 283 -5.65 3.01 -45.71
CA GLY A 283 -5.17 2.13 -46.77
C GLY A 283 -4.10 1.11 -46.36
N GLN A 284 -3.89 0.90 -45.04
CA GLN A 284 -2.91 -0.07 -44.52
C GLN A 284 -3.55 -1.21 -43.71
N PRO A 285 -4.55 -1.94 -44.24
CA PRO A 285 -5.28 -2.98 -43.48
C PRO A 285 -4.39 -4.12 -43.02
N SER A 286 -3.45 -4.58 -43.87
CA SER A 286 -2.53 -5.65 -43.50
C SER A 286 -1.66 -5.29 -42.28
N ARG A 287 -1.14 -4.06 -42.22
CA ARG A 287 -0.36 -3.58 -41.06
C ARG A 287 -1.22 -3.50 -39.80
N ALA A 288 -2.47 -3.05 -39.93
CA ALA A 288 -3.42 -3.02 -38.82
C ALA A 288 -3.69 -4.42 -38.25
N VAL A 289 -3.94 -5.41 -39.11
CA VAL A 289 -4.14 -6.81 -38.71
C VAL A 289 -2.90 -7.38 -38.05
N HIS A 290 -1.71 -7.24 -38.62
CA HIS A 290 -0.46 -7.74 -38.04
C HIS A 290 -0.18 -7.12 -36.67
N ARG A 291 -0.50 -5.83 -36.46
CA ARG A 291 -0.39 -5.15 -35.14
C ARG A 291 -1.27 -5.84 -34.11
N MET A 292 -2.55 -6.05 -34.43
CA MET A 292 -3.50 -6.67 -33.50
C MET A 292 -3.14 -8.13 -33.23
N VAL A 293 -2.72 -8.89 -34.24
CA VAL A 293 -2.28 -10.29 -34.06
C VAL A 293 -1.08 -10.36 -33.09
N ARG A 294 -0.05 -9.50 -33.29
CA ARG A 294 1.11 -9.47 -32.39
C ARG A 294 0.72 -9.13 -30.96
N LEU A 295 -0.17 -8.15 -30.78
CA LEU A 295 -0.69 -7.78 -29.47
C LEU A 295 -1.40 -8.95 -28.79
N VAL A 296 -2.29 -9.63 -29.52
CA VAL A 296 -3.05 -10.77 -28.98
C VAL A 296 -2.12 -11.94 -28.65
N VAL A 297 -1.21 -12.31 -29.57
CA VAL A 297 -0.25 -13.38 -29.33
C VAL A 297 0.63 -13.07 -28.11
N PHE A 298 1.18 -11.86 -28.05
CA PHE A 298 1.96 -11.44 -26.87
C PHE A 298 1.11 -11.51 -25.60
N GLY A 299 -0.11 -10.99 -25.61
CA GLY A 299 -1.01 -10.98 -24.45
C GLY A 299 -1.33 -12.39 -23.96
N LEU A 300 -1.65 -13.31 -24.86
CA LEU A 300 -1.92 -14.72 -24.52
C LEU A 300 -0.68 -15.43 -23.98
N CYS A 301 0.48 -15.25 -24.61
CA CYS A 301 1.74 -15.82 -24.14
C CYS A 301 2.12 -15.26 -22.75
N ALA A 302 1.98 -13.95 -22.56
CA ALA A 302 2.27 -13.29 -21.28
C ALA A 302 1.31 -13.74 -20.18
N ALA A 303 0.00 -13.83 -20.47
CA ALA A 303 -0.99 -14.31 -19.52
C ALA A 303 -0.74 -15.79 -19.15
N GLY A 304 -0.48 -16.66 -20.13
CA GLY A 304 -0.16 -18.07 -19.89
C GLY A 304 1.11 -18.24 -19.04
N ALA A 305 2.18 -17.50 -19.38
CA ALA A 305 3.41 -17.51 -18.59
C ALA A 305 3.19 -16.99 -17.15
N MET A 306 2.36 -15.94 -16.98
CA MET A 306 2.02 -15.39 -15.67
C MET A 306 1.25 -16.41 -14.83
N VAL A 307 0.25 -17.08 -15.41
CA VAL A 307 -0.52 -18.14 -14.73
C VAL A 307 0.40 -19.27 -14.29
N LEU A 308 1.32 -19.71 -15.15
CA LEU A 308 2.27 -20.77 -14.81
C LEU A 308 3.25 -20.34 -13.72
N LEU A 309 3.79 -19.13 -13.81
CA LEU A 309 4.76 -18.59 -12.85
C LEU A 309 4.14 -18.38 -11.46
N LEU A 310 2.90 -17.89 -11.42
CA LEU A 310 2.17 -17.54 -10.19
C LEU A 310 1.03 -18.54 -9.90
N LEU A 311 1.16 -19.78 -10.33
CA LEU A 311 0.10 -20.79 -10.20
C LEU A 311 -0.44 -20.95 -8.77
N PRO A 312 0.39 -20.96 -7.70
CA PRO A 312 -0.12 -21.02 -6.34
C PRO A 312 -1.01 -19.81 -5.98
N MET A 313 -0.59 -18.60 -6.35
CA MET A 313 -1.38 -17.39 -6.16
C MET A 313 -2.68 -17.41 -6.96
N VAL A 314 -2.64 -17.84 -8.23
CA VAL A 314 -3.82 -17.95 -9.10
C VAL A 314 -4.84 -18.91 -8.50
N ARG A 315 -4.38 -20.09 -8.03
CA ARG A 315 -5.25 -21.07 -7.35
C ARG A 315 -5.92 -20.44 -6.13
N LYS A 316 -5.17 -19.75 -5.27
CA LYS A 316 -5.72 -19.07 -4.09
C LYS A 316 -6.75 -18.01 -4.48
N ILE A 317 -6.47 -17.18 -5.51
CA ILE A 317 -7.41 -16.14 -5.97
C ILE A 317 -8.72 -16.76 -6.49
N LEU A 318 -8.65 -17.89 -7.19
CA LEU A 318 -9.84 -18.56 -7.74
C LEU A 318 -10.65 -19.33 -6.70
N SER A 319 -10.03 -19.80 -5.61
CA SER A 319 -10.69 -20.56 -4.55
C SER A 319 -11.20 -19.72 -3.40
N PHE A 320 -10.82 -18.45 -3.31
CA PHE A 320 -11.15 -17.59 -2.18
C PHE A 320 -12.25 -16.60 -2.55
N ASP A 321 -13.32 -16.57 -1.75
CA ASP A 321 -14.40 -15.59 -1.91
C ASP A 321 -14.01 -14.22 -1.35
N TYR A 322 -13.33 -13.44 -2.20
CA TYR A 322 -12.95 -12.07 -1.85
C TYR A 322 -14.16 -11.16 -1.64
N ALA A 323 -15.25 -11.37 -2.38
CA ALA A 323 -16.42 -10.49 -2.29
C ALA A 323 -17.12 -10.69 -0.93
N GLY A 324 -17.30 -11.93 -0.51
CA GLY A 324 -17.83 -12.24 0.82
C GLY A 324 -16.92 -11.73 1.94
N ARG A 325 -15.61 -12.05 1.86
CA ARG A 325 -14.61 -11.68 2.87
C ARG A 325 -14.49 -10.17 3.10
N TYR A 326 -14.55 -9.37 2.01
CA TYR A 326 -14.36 -7.92 2.07
C TYR A 326 -15.67 -7.12 1.93
N SER A 327 -16.85 -7.79 1.93
CA SER A 327 -18.16 -7.13 1.84
C SER A 327 -18.35 -6.04 2.90
N TYR A 328 -17.78 -6.23 4.07
CA TYR A 328 -17.83 -5.31 5.20
C TYR A 328 -17.15 -3.97 4.94
N TYR A 329 -16.17 -3.95 4.04
CA TYR A 329 -15.50 -2.72 3.60
C TYR A 329 -16.18 -2.07 2.39
N ASN A 330 -17.34 -2.56 1.97
CA ASN A 330 -18.12 -1.97 0.88
C ASN A 330 -19.20 -1.04 1.43
N PHE A 331 -18.82 0.18 1.74
CA PHE A 331 -19.67 1.18 2.43
C PHE A 331 -20.66 1.90 1.53
N GLY A 332 -20.61 1.75 0.22
CA GLY A 332 -21.51 2.48 -0.72
C GLY A 332 -21.07 2.39 -2.18
N GLY A 333 -20.25 1.41 -2.52
CA GLY A 333 -19.87 1.11 -3.89
C GLY A 333 -19.15 2.27 -4.60
N ILE A 334 -19.35 2.35 -5.91
CA ILE A 334 -18.65 3.31 -6.78
C ILE A 334 -18.97 4.77 -6.46
N THR A 335 -20.19 5.08 -6.01
CA THR A 335 -20.60 6.46 -5.73
C THR A 335 -19.82 7.04 -4.55
N LEU A 336 -19.72 6.27 -3.47
CA LEU A 336 -18.95 6.66 -2.30
C LEU A 336 -17.46 6.75 -2.63
N GLU A 337 -16.96 5.81 -3.44
CA GLU A 337 -15.55 5.81 -3.86
C GLU A 337 -15.20 7.04 -4.68
N LEU A 338 -16.05 7.45 -5.63
CA LEU A 338 -15.84 8.68 -6.41
C LEU A 338 -15.86 9.92 -5.51
N ALA A 339 -16.74 9.98 -4.52
CA ALA A 339 -16.75 11.05 -3.53
C ALA A 339 -15.45 11.05 -2.70
N ALA A 340 -15.02 9.89 -2.22
CA ALA A 340 -13.78 9.74 -1.47
C ALA A 340 -12.56 10.17 -2.27
N GLN A 341 -12.46 9.72 -3.53
CA GLN A 341 -11.39 10.12 -4.44
C GLN A 341 -11.40 11.62 -4.70
N THR A 342 -12.57 12.20 -4.93
CA THR A 342 -12.73 13.65 -5.15
C THR A 342 -12.21 14.45 -3.96
N LEU A 343 -12.59 14.06 -2.75
CA LEU A 343 -12.13 14.72 -1.53
C LEU A 343 -10.62 14.56 -1.30
N ARG A 344 -10.10 13.37 -1.49
CA ARG A 344 -8.68 13.05 -1.28
C ARG A 344 -7.77 13.71 -2.32
N ILE A 345 -8.22 13.83 -3.56
CA ILE A 345 -7.50 14.52 -4.65
C ILE A 345 -7.61 16.04 -4.48
N GLY A 346 -8.77 16.54 -4.08
CA GLY A 346 -9.07 17.96 -3.92
C GLY A 346 -9.66 18.62 -5.17
N LEU A 347 -10.68 19.45 -4.95
CA LEU A 347 -11.43 20.10 -6.02
C LEU A 347 -10.56 20.94 -6.98
N LEU A 348 -9.53 21.62 -6.48
CA LEU A 348 -8.62 22.42 -7.31
C LEU A 348 -7.90 21.58 -8.37
N ASN A 349 -7.63 20.30 -8.07
CA ASN A 349 -6.99 19.39 -9.01
C ASN A 349 -7.94 18.99 -10.15
N PHE A 350 -9.24 18.93 -9.89
CA PHE A 350 -10.21 18.71 -10.96
C PHE A 350 -10.28 19.89 -11.93
N ILE A 351 -10.06 21.11 -11.47
CA ILE A 351 -9.91 22.28 -12.36
C ILE A 351 -8.68 22.08 -13.26
N LEU A 352 -7.56 21.66 -12.70
CA LEU A 352 -6.35 21.35 -13.48
C LEU A 352 -6.59 20.24 -14.51
N ILE A 353 -7.28 19.16 -14.11
CA ILE A 353 -7.69 18.08 -15.03
C ILE A 353 -8.59 18.64 -16.13
N GLY A 354 -9.62 19.41 -15.79
CA GLY A 354 -10.53 20.03 -16.77
C GLY A 354 -9.79 20.91 -17.79
N MET A 355 -8.84 21.73 -17.33
CA MET A 355 -7.96 22.49 -18.20
C MET A 355 -7.14 21.59 -19.13
N GLY A 356 -6.66 20.46 -18.62
CA GLY A 356 -5.92 19.46 -19.39
C GLY A 356 -6.76 18.79 -20.46
N LEU A 357 -7.98 18.38 -20.12
CA LEU A 357 -8.94 17.78 -21.07
C LEU A 357 -9.26 18.75 -22.22
N TRP A 358 -9.56 20.01 -21.88
CA TRP A 358 -9.78 21.06 -22.87
C TRP A 358 -8.54 21.29 -23.77
N PHE A 359 -7.34 21.34 -23.18
CA PHE A 359 -6.08 21.49 -23.90
C PHE A 359 -5.83 20.34 -24.87
N ALA A 360 -6.03 19.10 -24.42
CA ALA A 360 -5.87 17.90 -25.24
C ALA A 360 -6.89 17.86 -26.39
N ALA A 361 -8.14 18.21 -26.14
CA ALA A 361 -9.20 18.31 -27.14
C ALA A 361 -8.87 19.36 -28.20
N LYS A 362 -8.49 20.57 -27.78
CA LYS A 362 -8.08 21.67 -28.68
C LYS A 362 -6.91 21.29 -29.58
N ARG A 363 -5.96 20.50 -29.06
CA ARG A 363 -4.80 20.01 -29.82
C ARG A 363 -5.05 18.72 -30.60
N ARG A 364 -6.26 18.16 -30.53
CA ARG A 364 -6.66 16.88 -31.12
C ARG A 364 -5.76 15.71 -30.65
N LEU A 365 -5.41 15.70 -29.36
CA LEU A 365 -4.56 14.70 -28.70
C LEU A 365 -5.34 13.96 -27.58
N PRO A 366 -6.53 13.38 -27.83
CA PRO A 366 -7.36 12.80 -26.80
C PRO A 366 -6.86 11.45 -26.29
N ALA A 367 -5.87 10.83 -26.92
CA ALA A 367 -5.46 9.45 -26.64
C ALA A 367 -5.03 9.24 -25.18
N LEU A 368 -4.21 10.16 -24.61
CA LEU A 368 -3.75 10.04 -23.23
C LEU A 368 -4.88 10.23 -22.19
N PRO A 369 -5.71 11.31 -22.27
CA PRO A 369 -6.85 11.43 -21.36
C PRO A 369 -7.84 10.28 -21.47
N CYS A 370 -8.11 9.79 -22.68
CA CYS A 370 -9.01 8.64 -22.89
C CYS A 370 -8.43 7.35 -22.28
N LEU A 371 -7.12 7.12 -22.41
CA LEU A 371 -6.47 5.98 -21.80
C LEU A 371 -6.54 6.06 -20.28
N ALA A 372 -6.21 7.21 -19.68
CA ALA A 372 -6.27 7.40 -18.24
C ALA A 372 -7.71 7.30 -17.69
N GLY A 373 -8.67 7.90 -18.39
CA GLY A 373 -10.08 7.84 -17.99
C GLY A 373 -10.68 6.43 -18.10
N ALA A 374 -10.33 5.68 -19.15
CA ALA A 374 -10.77 4.29 -19.32
C ALA A 374 -10.11 3.35 -18.27
N GLU A 375 -8.83 3.53 -17.99
CA GLU A 375 -8.13 2.79 -16.93
C GLU A 375 -8.78 3.04 -15.58
N LEU A 376 -8.96 4.31 -15.19
CA LEU A 376 -9.60 4.70 -13.92
C LEU A 376 -11.02 4.13 -13.81
N LEU A 377 -11.82 4.25 -14.86
CA LEU A 377 -13.20 3.75 -14.86
C LEU A 377 -13.24 2.24 -14.65
N VAL A 378 -12.44 1.48 -15.40
CA VAL A 378 -12.43 0.01 -15.30
C VAL A 378 -11.92 -0.42 -13.92
N SER A 379 -10.82 0.18 -13.45
CA SER A 379 -10.25 -0.11 -12.13
C SER A 379 -11.24 0.20 -11.00
N LEU A 380 -11.93 1.35 -11.07
CA LEU A 380 -12.97 1.74 -10.11
C LEU A 380 -14.14 0.75 -10.11
N VAL A 381 -14.69 0.44 -11.28
CA VAL A 381 -15.82 -0.50 -11.39
C VAL A 381 -15.46 -1.89 -10.85
N LEU A 382 -14.29 -2.38 -11.18
CA LEU A 382 -13.87 -3.71 -10.74
C LEU A 382 -13.61 -3.75 -9.23
N PHE A 383 -12.90 -2.76 -8.69
CA PHE A 383 -12.51 -2.74 -7.28
C PHE A 383 -13.70 -2.50 -6.35
N THR A 384 -14.58 -1.55 -6.69
CA THR A 384 -15.74 -1.20 -5.85
C THR A 384 -16.84 -2.26 -5.84
N ARG A 385 -16.75 -3.29 -6.67
CA ARG A 385 -17.60 -4.49 -6.56
C ARG A 385 -17.22 -5.37 -5.36
N VAL A 386 -16.00 -5.24 -4.87
CA VAL A 386 -15.47 -6.00 -3.74
C VAL A 386 -15.51 -5.16 -2.48
N GLN A 387 -14.91 -3.96 -2.54
CA GLN A 387 -14.79 -3.07 -1.37
C GLN A 387 -14.55 -1.62 -1.81
N ASN A 388 -14.69 -0.67 -0.88
CA ASN A 388 -14.16 0.68 -1.03
C ASN A 388 -12.68 0.74 -0.64
N THR A 389 -11.96 1.78 -1.09
CA THR A 389 -10.53 1.89 -0.84
C THR A 389 -10.19 2.37 0.56
N GLY A 390 -9.33 1.64 1.23
CA GLY A 390 -8.55 2.16 2.36
C GLY A 390 -7.41 3.08 1.90
N SER A 391 -6.58 3.51 2.85
CA SER A 391 -5.49 4.47 2.59
C SER A 391 -4.50 4.00 1.53
N HIS A 392 -4.08 2.74 1.59
CA HIS A 392 -3.08 2.16 0.68
C HIS A 392 -3.66 1.67 -0.66
N GLN A 393 -4.92 1.18 -0.68
CA GLN A 393 -5.54 0.74 -1.93
C GLN A 393 -5.79 1.89 -2.93
N MET A 394 -5.78 3.14 -2.45
CA MET A 394 -5.82 4.33 -3.34
C MET A 394 -4.68 4.35 -4.36
N LEU A 395 -3.57 3.69 -4.05
CA LEU A 395 -2.39 3.62 -4.93
C LEU A 395 -2.66 2.95 -6.27
N LEU A 396 -3.67 2.07 -6.34
CA LEU A 396 -4.05 1.44 -7.60
C LEU A 396 -4.57 2.44 -8.65
N PHE A 397 -5.14 3.57 -8.22
CA PHE A 397 -5.66 4.62 -9.11
C PHE A 397 -4.63 5.72 -9.43
N VAL A 398 -3.53 5.76 -8.68
CA VAL A 398 -2.48 6.78 -8.84
C VAL A 398 -1.97 6.88 -10.27
N PRO A 399 -1.65 5.78 -11.01
CA PRO A 399 -1.13 5.91 -12.37
C PRO A 399 -2.07 6.65 -13.32
N GLY A 400 -3.37 6.39 -13.27
CA GLY A 400 -4.38 7.08 -14.07
C GLY A 400 -4.51 8.55 -13.69
N TRP A 401 -4.59 8.85 -12.39
CA TRP A 401 -4.64 10.24 -11.92
C TRP A 401 -3.40 11.02 -12.30
N LEU A 402 -2.20 10.44 -12.16
CA LEU A 402 -0.96 11.13 -12.54
C LEU A 402 -0.91 11.45 -14.04
N LEU A 403 -1.41 10.58 -14.91
CA LEU A 403 -1.53 10.91 -16.34
C LEU A 403 -2.43 12.12 -16.57
N LEU A 404 -3.58 12.21 -15.90
CA LEU A 404 -4.49 13.35 -16.01
C LEU A 404 -3.84 14.64 -15.49
N PHE A 405 -3.10 14.56 -14.38
CA PHE A 405 -2.34 15.71 -13.85
C PHE A 405 -1.23 16.18 -14.79
N LEU A 406 -0.52 15.25 -15.42
CA LEU A 406 0.47 15.60 -16.43
C LEU A 406 -0.15 16.28 -17.64
N VAL A 407 -1.35 15.86 -18.06
CA VAL A 407 -2.11 16.55 -19.12
C VAL A 407 -2.53 17.95 -18.67
N GLY A 408 -3.00 18.11 -17.43
CA GLY A 408 -3.32 19.40 -16.82
C GLY A 408 -2.12 20.34 -16.71
N SER A 409 -0.99 19.80 -16.27
CA SER A 409 0.27 20.55 -16.16
C SER A 409 0.76 21.06 -17.52
N ALA A 410 0.50 20.31 -18.61
CA ALA A 410 0.79 20.76 -19.97
C ALA A 410 -0.07 21.96 -20.38
N ALA A 411 -1.35 21.96 -19.99
CA ALA A 411 -2.25 23.09 -20.22
C ALA A 411 -1.77 24.34 -19.48
N LEU A 412 -1.40 24.18 -18.21
CA LEU A 412 -0.88 25.28 -17.37
C LEU A 412 0.44 25.84 -17.92
N ALA A 413 1.38 24.97 -18.25
CA ALA A 413 2.70 25.38 -18.73
C ALA A 413 2.64 26.12 -20.08
N ASP A 414 1.81 25.66 -21.02
CA ASP A 414 1.68 26.28 -22.35
C ASP A 414 0.62 27.37 -22.40
N GLY A 415 -0.45 27.29 -21.60
CA GLY A 415 -1.53 28.27 -21.57
C GLY A 415 -1.10 29.60 -20.93
N LEU A 416 -0.34 29.54 -19.86
CA LEU A 416 0.13 30.71 -19.12
C LEU A 416 1.51 31.20 -19.57
N LYS A 417 1.78 31.23 -20.87
CA LYS A 417 3.11 31.55 -21.45
C LYS A 417 3.74 32.81 -20.87
N LYS A 418 2.98 33.89 -20.69
CA LYS A 418 3.42 35.20 -20.22
C LYS A 418 3.33 35.38 -18.69
N HIS A 419 2.73 34.44 -17.95
CA HIS A 419 2.45 34.60 -16.54
C HIS A 419 3.39 33.74 -15.67
N THR A 420 4.68 34.07 -15.68
CA THR A 420 5.68 33.33 -14.88
C THR A 420 5.38 33.38 -13.40
N ALA A 421 4.88 34.49 -12.87
CA ALA A 421 4.49 34.61 -11.46
C ALA A 421 3.41 33.59 -11.08
N VAL A 422 2.39 33.40 -11.91
CA VAL A 422 1.32 32.40 -11.64
C VAL A 422 1.88 30.97 -11.61
N LYS A 423 2.84 30.65 -12.50
CA LYS A 423 3.49 29.33 -12.51
C LYS A 423 4.34 29.11 -11.26
N LEU A 424 5.08 30.14 -10.83
CA LEU A 424 5.86 30.12 -9.59
C LEU A 424 4.95 29.97 -8.37
N CYS A 425 3.84 30.73 -8.29
CA CYS A 425 2.88 30.60 -7.20
C CYS A 425 2.27 29.20 -7.17
N TYR A 426 1.89 28.65 -8.32
CA TYR A 426 1.34 27.30 -8.38
C TYR A 426 2.38 26.24 -7.94
N TRP A 427 3.61 26.35 -8.43
CA TRP A 427 4.68 25.44 -8.01
C TRP A 427 5.02 25.60 -6.53
N GLY A 428 5.14 26.83 -6.03
CA GLY A 428 5.36 27.12 -4.62
C GLY A 428 4.24 26.56 -3.73
N PHE A 429 2.99 26.76 -4.13
CA PHE A 429 1.84 26.17 -3.46
C PHE A 429 1.95 24.63 -3.40
N THR A 430 2.32 23.98 -4.52
CA THR A 430 2.53 22.53 -4.55
C THR A 430 3.61 22.09 -3.55
N MET A 431 4.71 22.84 -3.43
CA MET A 431 5.79 22.51 -2.50
C MET A 431 5.38 22.74 -1.05
N VAL A 432 4.72 23.85 -0.74
CA VAL A 432 4.17 24.10 0.61
C VAL A 432 3.17 23.01 0.98
N PHE A 433 2.32 22.61 0.04
CA PHE A 433 1.37 21.52 0.24
C PHE A 433 2.06 20.19 0.51
N ALA A 434 3.16 19.90 -0.17
CA ALA A 434 3.94 18.69 0.06
C ALA A 434 4.54 18.63 1.46
N VAL A 435 4.93 19.77 2.02
CA VAL A 435 5.53 19.86 3.38
C VAL A 435 4.46 19.80 4.49
N SER A 436 3.23 20.17 4.21
CA SER A 436 2.13 20.25 5.18
C SER A 436 1.49 18.88 5.52
N VAL A 437 2.29 17.86 5.79
CA VAL A 437 1.82 16.47 6.02
C VAL A 437 1.10 16.27 7.34
N ARG A 438 1.44 17.04 8.35
CA ARG A 438 0.67 17.04 9.61
C ARG A 438 -0.72 17.63 9.43
N CYS A 439 -0.91 18.41 8.38
CA CYS A 439 -2.24 18.76 7.94
C CYS A 439 -2.81 17.55 7.21
N SER A 440 -3.91 17.05 7.70
CA SER A 440 -4.84 16.21 6.93
C SER A 440 -4.84 16.65 5.47
N PRO A 441 -4.98 15.76 4.51
CA PRO A 441 -4.98 16.18 3.12
C PRO A 441 -5.83 17.43 3.01
N LEU A 442 -5.27 18.49 2.45
CA LEU A 442 -5.92 19.80 2.24
C LEU A 442 -7.31 19.68 1.59
N THR A 443 -7.60 18.49 1.12
CA THR A 443 -8.88 18.02 0.65
C THR A 443 -10.00 18.13 1.69
N THR A 444 -9.70 17.91 2.98
CA THR A 444 -10.70 18.03 4.06
C THR A 444 -10.87 19.45 4.57
N VAL A 445 -9.87 20.31 4.38
CA VAL A 445 -9.95 21.73 4.77
C VAL A 445 -10.73 22.56 3.74
N ALA A 446 -10.83 22.06 2.50
CA ALA A 446 -11.45 22.81 1.40
C ALA A 446 -12.98 22.68 1.30
N LEU A 447 -13.61 21.78 2.08
CA LEU A 447 -15.07 21.66 2.09
C LEU A 447 -15.63 22.30 3.36
N PRO A 448 -16.54 23.27 3.23
CA PRO A 448 -17.29 23.81 4.37
C PRO A 448 -18.02 22.69 5.11
N GLY A 449 -18.06 22.77 6.45
CA GLY A 449 -18.67 21.73 7.29
C GLY A 449 -20.10 21.37 6.88
N PHE A 450 -20.89 22.37 6.43
CA PHE A 450 -22.27 22.13 5.95
C PHE A 450 -22.34 21.20 4.74
N VAL A 451 -21.32 21.20 3.84
CA VAL A 451 -21.29 20.29 2.69
C VAL A 451 -21.02 18.86 3.15
N VAL A 452 -20.18 18.70 4.17
CA VAL A 452 -19.87 17.39 4.76
C VAL A 452 -21.07 16.82 5.49
N ASP A 453 -21.83 17.66 6.19
CA ASP A 453 -22.98 17.23 7.03
C ASP A 453 -24.25 16.91 6.20
N HIS A 454 -24.40 17.49 5.01
CA HIS A 454 -25.62 17.37 4.19
C HIS A 454 -25.52 16.37 3.04
N PHE A 455 -24.34 15.84 2.76
CA PHE A 455 -24.15 14.81 1.74
C PHE A 455 -23.67 13.50 2.39
N PRO A 456 -23.80 12.32 1.72
CA PRO A 456 -23.24 11.06 2.19
C PRO A 456 -21.70 11.08 2.32
N LEU A 457 -21.15 12.29 2.35
CA LEU A 457 -19.74 12.61 2.56
C LEU A 457 -19.33 12.57 4.04
N LYS A 458 -20.29 12.48 4.98
CA LYS A 458 -20.00 12.39 6.43
C LYS A 458 -19.12 11.16 6.73
N ALA A 459 -19.50 10.00 6.20
CA ALA A 459 -18.71 8.78 6.32
C ALA A 459 -17.31 8.93 5.70
N VAL A 460 -17.19 9.61 4.55
CA VAL A 460 -15.89 9.86 3.89
C VAL A 460 -15.05 10.83 4.70
N SER A 461 -15.66 11.88 5.26
CA SER A 461 -14.98 12.86 6.10
C SER A 461 -14.49 12.22 7.40
N GLU A 462 -15.27 11.34 8.00
CA GLU A 462 -14.88 10.58 9.19
C GLU A 462 -13.76 9.60 8.86
N PHE A 463 -13.84 8.88 7.75
CA PHE A 463 -12.78 8.01 7.26
C PHE A 463 -11.45 8.76 7.00
N VAL A 464 -11.52 9.96 6.47
CA VAL A 464 -10.35 10.83 6.29
C VAL A 464 -9.86 11.43 7.62
N ARG A 465 -10.74 11.57 8.62
CA ARG A 465 -10.37 11.98 9.99
C ARG A 465 -9.65 10.87 10.75
N LEU A 466 -9.98 9.63 10.51
CA LEU A 466 -9.36 8.47 11.15
C LEU A 466 -7.85 8.43 10.92
N ASP A 467 -7.38 8.81 9.75
CA ASP A 467 -5.96 8.95 9.45
C ASP A 467 -5.25 9.96 10.39
N LYS A 468 -5.97 10.86 11.06
CA LYS A 468 -5.39 11.83 12.02
C LYS A 468 -5.17 11.27 13.41
N LEU A 469 -6.02 10.35 13.87
CA LEU A 469 -6.00 9.86 15.25
C LEU A 469 -4.75 9.03 15.55
N THR A 470 -4.10 8.52 14.52
CA THR A 470 -2.97 7.59 14.62
C THR A 470 -1.60 8.23 14.41
N TYR A 471 -1.54 9.52 13.99
CA TYR A 471 -0.28 10.14 13.59
C TYR A 471 0.60 10.66 14.74
N ASP A 472 0.01 10.98 15.87
CA ASP A 472 0.75 11.57 17.00
C ASP A 472 0.07 11.15 18.30
N ARG A 473 0.61 10.12 18.94
CA ARG A 473 0.07 9.53 20.17
C ARG A 473 0.62 10.28 21.37
N THR A 474 -0.28 10.82 22.17
CA THR A 474 0.06 11.50 23.45
C THR A 474 0.01 10.54 24.63
N ASP A 475 -0.55 9.36 24.45
CA ASP A 475 -0.80 8.35 25.47
C ASP A 475 0.17 7.14 25.40
N ALA A 476 1.25 7.24 24.63
CA ALA A 476 2.22 6.14 24.48
C ALA A 476 2.84 5.70 25.81
N ALA A 477 3.12 6.64 26.72
CA ALA A 477 3.64 6.32 28.05
C ALA A 477 2.62 5.55 28.91
N GLN A 478 1.33 5.84 28.74
CA GLN A 478 0.26 5.13 29.44
C GLN A 478 0.06 3.72 28.88
N ILE A 479 0.17 3.56 27.54
CA ILE A 479 0.16 2.25 26.89
C ILE A 479 1.30 1.41 27.46
N GLN A 480 2.52 1.94 27.54
CA GLN A 480 3.67 1.21 28.10
C GLN A 480 3.41 0.77 29.55
N ARG A 481 2.73 1.58 30.37
CA ARG A 481 2.38 1.18 31.73
C ARG A 481 1.39 0.00 31.78
N VAL A 482 0.46 -0.06 30.84
CA VAL A 482 -0.44 -1.21 30.71
C VAL A 482 0.35 -2.45 30.27
N ASP A 483 1.26 -2.28 29.32
CA ASP A 483 2.11 -3.37 28.81
C ASP A 483 3.02 -3.92 29.91
N ASP A 484 3.67 -3.06 30.69
CA ASP A 484 4.49 -3.44 31.83
C ASP A 484 3.69 -4.22 32.88
N TRP A 485 2.44 -3.81 33.10
CA TRP A 485 1.55 -4.52 34.02
C TRP A 485 1.19 -5.92 33.49
N ILE A 486 0.80 -6.03 32.22
CA ILE A 486 0.47 -7.34 31.60
C ILE A 486 1.71 -8.24 31.62
N ASP A 487 2.87 -7.71 31.27
CA ASP A 487 4.13 -8.46 31.23
C ASP A 487 4.48 -9.05 32.60
N ALA A 488 4.26 -8.28 33.67
CA ALA A 488 4.53 -8.69 35.04
C ALA A 488 3.51 -9.72 35.61
N HIS A 489 2.29 -9.79 35.05
CA HIS A 489 1.20 -10.60 35.62
C HIS A 489 0.79 -11.79 34.74
N CYS A 490 1.25 -11.84 33.47
CA CYS A 490 1.00 -12.96 32.57
C CYS A 490 2.29 -13.73 32.29
N ASP A 491 2.22 -15.04 32.41
CA ASP A 491 3.29 -15.97 32.09
C ASP A 491 2.91 -16.76 30.82
N ALA A 492 3.52 -16.39 29.68
CA ALA A 492 3.21 -17.05 28.40
C ALA A 492 3.62 -18.54 28.38
N GLU A 493 4.63 -18.95 29.17
CA GLU A 493 5.03 -20.37 29.26
C GLU A 493 3.98 -21.22 29.98
N LYS A 494 3.20 -20.60 30.87
CA LYS A 494 2.04 -21.21 31.53
C LYS A 494 0.75 -21.07 30.74
N GLY A 495 0.78 -20.40 29.57
CA GLY A 495 -0.40 -20.11 28.80
C GLY A 495 -1.27 -18.96 29.36
N GLU A 496 -0.73 -18.18 30.31
CA GLU A 496 -1.45 -17.04 30.89
C GLU A 496 -1.37 -15.82 29.95
N PHE A 497 -2.51 -15.23 29.67
CA PHE A 497 -2.60 -14.04 28.82
C PHE A 497 -3.78 -13.15 29.20
N ALA A 498 -3.75 -11.92 28.72
CA ALA A 498 -4.82 -10.96 28.80
C ALA A 498 -5.59 -10.91 27.46
N TYR A 499 -6.91 -10.81 27.51
CA TYR A 499 -7.78 -10.61 26.36
C TYR A 499 -8.21 -9.14 26.30
N MET A 500 -7.96 -8.47 25.18
CA MET A 500 -8.32 -7.07 25.00
C MET A 500 -9.64 -6.95 24.25
N ILE A 501 -10.69 -6.44 24.90
CA ILE A 501 -11.99 -6.19 24.26
C ILE A 501 -11.94 -5.04 23.28
N PRO A 502 -11.32 -3.87 23.57
CA PRO A 502 -11.16 -2.81 22.59
C PRO A 502 -10.49 -3.29 21.30
N HIS A 503 -11.15 -3.07 20.17
CA HIS A 503 -10.62 -3.39 18.85
C HIS A 503 -10.98 -2.30 17.86
N ASP A 504 -10.22 -1.21 17.91
CA ASP A 504 -10.46 0.03 17.21
C ASP A 504 -9.15 0.66 16.73
N MET A 505 -9.19 1.68 15.87
CA MET A 505 -7.97 2.36 15.40
C MET A 505 -7.22 3.07 16.52
N LEU A 506 -7.91 3.49 17.57
CA LEU A 506 -7.26 4.15 18.70
C LEU A 506 -6.63 3.15 19.66
N TYR A 507 -7.33 2.04 19.95
CA TYR A 507 -6.84 0.98 20.83
C TYR A 507 -7.19 -0.39 20.26
N ASN A 508 -6.18 -1.21 20.05
CA ASN A 508 -6.26 -2.61 19.68
C ASN A 508 -5.03 -3.35 20.20
N SER A 509 -5.06 -4.67 20.20
CA SER A 509 -3.97 -5.50 20.71
C SER A 509 -2.61 -5.24 20.05
N ASP A 510 -2.59 -4.92 18.75
CA ASP A 510 -1.33 -4.68 18.06
C ASP A 510 -0.64 -3.40 18.55
N ILE A 511 -1.42 -2.35 18.86
CA ILE A 511 -0.89 -1.10 19.41
C ILE A 511 -0.13 -1.35 20.71
N PHE A 512 -0.66 -2.22 21.58
CA PHE A 512 -0.01 -2.59 22.83
C PHE A 512 1.14 -3.55 22.58
N GLN A 513 0.91 -4.64 21.86
CA GLN A 513 1.92 -5.68 21.63
C GLN A 513 3.18 -5.17 20.93
N TYR A 514 3.04 -4.17 20.07
CA TYR A 514 4.12 -3.64 19.23
C TYR A 514 4.51 -2.19 19.56
N ALA A 515 4.11 -1.67 20.73
CA ALA A 515 4.44 -0.31 21.16
C ALA A 515 5.96 -0.07 21.27
N ALA A 516 6.71 -1.08 21.69
CA ALA A 516 8.14 -1.01 21.98
C ALA A 516 9.04 -1.62 20.89
N LEU A 517 8.56 -1.74 19.63
CA LEU A 517 9.40 -2.30 18.56
C LEU A 517 10.81 -1.68 18.53
N PRO A 518 11.86 -2.49 18.38
CA PRO A 518 11.87 -3.91 17.94
C PRO A 518 11.55 -4.94 19.03
N ASP A 519 11.44 -4.55 20.30
CA ASP A 519 11.11 -5.46 21.39
C ASP A 519 9.60 -5.76 21.39
N ILE A 520 9.26 -7.05 21.37
CA ILE A 520 7.87 -7.51 21.43
C ILE A 520 7.60 -8.05 22.83
N GLN A 521 7.37 -7.12 23.76
CA GLN A 521 7.24 -7.40 25.19
C GLN A 521 6.08 -8.36 25.51
N LEU A 522 4.94 -8.22 24.80
CA LEU A 522 3.72 -8.97 25.08
C LEU A 522 3.52 -10.20 24.19
N GLN A 523 4.59 -10.76 23.60
CA GLN A 523 4.45 -11.93 22.73
C GLN A 523 3.83 -13.12 23.49
N GLY A 524 2.64 -13.56 23.03
CA GLY A 524 1.89 -14.64 23.66
C GLY A 524 1.11 -14.25 24.92
N LYS A 525 1.28 -13.02 25.44
CA LYS A 525 0.64 -12.52 26.66
C LYS A 525 -0.60 -11.65 26.41
N LEU A 526 -0.88 -11.29 25.14
CA LEU A 526 -2.04 -10.49 24.78
C LEU A 526 -2.79 -11.11 23.60
N ALA A 527 -4.10 -11.23 23.74
CA ALA A 527 -5.00 -11.72 22.70
C ALA A 527 -5.92 -10.60 22.20
N ALA A 528 -6.17 -10.61 20.89
CA ALA A 528 -7.04 -9.64 20.22
C ALA A 528 -8.51 -9.90 20.49
N GLY A 529 -9.27 -8.83 20.67
CA GLY A 529 -10.72 -8.83 20.72
C GLY A 529 -11.39 -9.18 19.38
N ILE A 530 -12.70 -9.35 19.42
CA ILE A 530 -13.52 -9.59 18.24
C ILE A 530 -13.58 -8.31 17.39
N SER A 531 -13.30 -8.42 16.09
CA SER A 531 -13.28 -7.27 15.21
C SER A 531 -14.44 -7.27 14.21
N ILE A 532 -14.21 -7.63 12.98
CA ILE A 532 -15.17 -7.42 11.88
C ILE A 532 -16.07 -8.64 11.67
N PRO A 533 -17.41 -8.47 11.57
CA PRO A 533 -18.32 -9.54 11.24
C PRO A 533 -17.95 -10.27 9.94
N GLY A 534 -18.26 -11.56 9.87
CA GLY A 534 -18.02 -12.40 8.68
C GLY A 534 -16.57 -12.84 8.46
N THR A 535 -15.62 -12.35 9.25
CA THR A 535 -14.20 -12.76 9.18
C THR A 535 -13.70 -13.47 10.42
N HIS A 536 -14.49 -13.50 11.47
CA HIS A 536 -14.07 -13.91 12.79
C HIS A 536 -14.89 -15.06 13.32
N GLU A 537 -14.18 -15.98 13.89
CA GLU A 537 -14.71 -17.06 14.67
C GLU A 537 -15.18 -16.52 16.03
N PHE A 538 -16.04 -17.26 16.69
CA PHE A 538 -16.43 -16.97 18.08
C PHE A 538 -15.17 -16.85 18.95
N PRO A 539 -15.02 -15.80 19.78
CA PRO A 539 -13.75 -15.49 20.42
C PRO A 539 -13.48 -16.37 21.65
N VAL A 540 -13.33 -17.66 21.44
CA VAL A 540 -13.12 -18.68 22.51
C VAL A 540 -11.93 -18.34 23.42
N ARG A 541 -10.92 -17.64 22.93
CA ARG A 541 -9.79 -17.20 23.75
C ARG A 541 -10.19 -16.26 24.89
N PHE A 542 -11.32 -15.57 24.79
CA PHE A 542 -11.86 -14.79 25.89
C PHE A 542 -12.12 -15.67 27.14
N PHE A 543 -12.63 -16.88 26.94
CA PHE A 543 -12.96 -17.80 28.02
C PHE A 543 -11.74 -18.47 28.66
N GLU A 544 -10.59 -18.42 27.99
CA GLU A 544 -9.31 -18.94 28.48
C GLU A 544 -8.45 -17.86 29.16
N ALA A 545 -8.79 -16.59 28.95
CA ALA A 545 -7.97 -15.47 29.39
C ALA A 545 -7.95 -15.35 30.92
N LYS A 546 -6.77 -15.18 31.49
CA LYS A 546 -6.58 -14.86 32.92
C LYS A 546 -7.07 -13.46 33.25
N TYR A 547 -6.82 -12.52 32.35
CA TYR A 547 -7.22 -11.13 32.48
C TYR A 547 -8.03 -10.67 31.27
N VAL A 548 -8.96 -9.73 31.49
CA VAL A 548 -9.72 -9.06 30.43
C VAL A 548 -9.50 -7.55 30.55
N LEU A 549 -9.17 -6.89 29.45
CA LEU A 549 -9.01 -5.44 29.36
C LEU A 549 -10.26 -4.81 28.73
N THR A 550 -10.80 -3.82 29.40
CA THR A 550 -11.88 -2.95 28.91
C THR A 550 -11.40 -1.51 28.82
N ALA A 551 -12.07 -0.70 28.02
CA ALA A 551 -11.84 0.75 27.95
C ALA A 551 -13.15 1.51 28.15
N GLU A 552 -13.13 2.59 28.94
CA GLU A 552 -14.28 3.45 29.16
C GLU A 552 -13.93 4.93 28.97
N PRO A 553 -14.60 5.67 28.07
CA PRO A 553 -15.55 5.15 27.09
C PRO A 553 -14.86 4.20 26.10
N LEU A 554 -15.60 3.19 25.62
CA LEU A 554 -15.06 2.32 24.56
C LEU A 554 -14.89 3.13 23.28
N PRO A 555 -13.68 3.19 22.69
CA PRO A 555 -13.47 3.90 21.44
C PRO A 555 -14.28 3.27 20.30
N GLN A 556 -14.95 4.11 19.51
CA GLN A 556 -15.68 3.71 18.31
C GLN A 556 -15.31 4.67 17.18
N THR A 557 -14.13 4.48 16.61
CA THR A 557 -13.61 5.33 15.53
C THR A 557 -13.92 4.75 14.14
N PHE A 558 -14.36 3.50 14.07
CA PHE A 558 -14.81 2.92 12.81
C PHE A 558 -16.15 3.48 12.36
N VAL A 559 -16.26 3.71 11.06
CA VAL A 559 -17.52 4.10 10.40
C VAL A 559 -18.50 2.93 10.39
N SER A 560 -17.98 1.70 10.37
CA SER A 560 -18.72 0.45 10.50
C SER A 560 -17.74 -0.63 10.98
N GLY A 561 -18.24 -1.68 11.62
CA GLY A 561 -17.42 -2.81 12.09
C GLY A 561 -16.96 -2.72 13.54
N GLY A 562 -17.23 -1.62 14.23
CA GLY A 562 -16.99 -1.50 15.67
C GLY A 562 -18.12 -2.09 16.54
N GLU A 563 -19.24 -2.46 15.93
CA GLU A 563 -20.42 -2.89 16.64
C GLU A 563 -20.19 -4.18 17.43
N LEU A 564 -19.40 -5.11 16.91
CA LEU A 564 -19.10 -6.36 17.60
C LEU A 564 -18.30 -6.17 18.89
N SER A 565 -17.23 -5.36 18.86
CA SER A 565 -16.45 -5.09 20.06
C SER A 565 -17.26 -4.29 21.08
N GLY A 566 -18.09 -3.35 20.62
CA GLY A 566 -19.02 -2.59 21.45
C GLY A 566 -20.02 -3.47 22.16
N ARG A 567 -20.60 -4.43 21.42
CA ARG A 567 -21.53 -5.39 21.96
C ARG A 567 -20.88 -6.37 22.94
N TRP A 568 -19.73 -6.91 22.58
CA TRP A 568 -18.97 -7.78 23.49
C TRP A 568 -18.65 -7.05 24.80
N ASN A 569 -18.24 -5.80 24.71
CA ASN A 569 -18.00 -4.96 25.90
C ASN A 569 -19.26 -4.76 26.74
N ALA A 570 -20.42 -4.53 26.11
CA ALA A 570 -21.68 -4.36 26.82
C ALA A 570 -22.11 -5.64 27.56
N LEU A 571 -22.00 -6.82 26.90
CA LEU A 571 -22.28 -8.12 27.50
C LEU A 571 -21.32 -8.42 28.66
N PHE A 572 -20.03 -8.16 28.46
CA PHE A 572 -19.02 -8.31 29.50
C PHE A 572 -19.36 -7.45 30.71
N CYS A 573 -19.62 -6.15 30.52
CA CYS A 573 -19.96 -5.24 31.59
C CYS A 573 -21.23 -5.63 32.36
N ALA A 574 -22.18 -6.28 31.69
CA ALA A 574 -23.41 -6.77 32.33
C ALA A 574 -23.21 -8.04 33.19
N ALA A 575 -22.28 -8.91 32.82
CA ALA A 575 -22.06 -10.21 33.46
C ALA A 575 -20.78 -10.33 34.28
N ARG A 576 -19.87 -9.36 34.21
CA ARG A 576 -18.49 -9.45 34.73
C ARG A 576 -18.42 -9.75 36.23
N ASP A 577 -19.31 -9.16 37.02
CA ASP A 577 -19.26 -9.26 38.50
C ASP A 577 -19.46 -10.70 39.02
N ALA A 578 -19.96 -11.58 38.17
CA ALA A 578 -20.10 -13.00 38.49
C ALA A 578 -18.78 -13.80 38.35
N HIS A 579 -17.91 -13.40 37.44
CA HIS A 579 -16.74 -14.17 37.07
C HIS A 579 -15.42 -13.41 37.15
N PHE A 580 -15.45 -12.10 37.42
CA PHE A 580 -14.27 -11.24 37.39
C PHE A 580 -14.22 -10.26 38.55
N THR A 581 -13.00 -9.93 39.00
CA THR A 581 -12.71 -8.86 39.95
C THR A 581 -11.76 -7.85 39.31
N GLN A 582 -11.90 -6.59 39.68
CA GLN A 582 -11.00 -5.53 39.18
C GLN A 582 -9.60 -5.71 39.75
N ALA A 583 -8.60 -5.89 38.89
CA ALA A 583 -7.19 -6.05 39.25
C ALA A 583 -6.40 -4.74 39.15
N ALA A 584 -6.65 -3.93 38.12
CA ALA A 584 -5.95 -2.65 37.91
C ALA A 584 -6.80 -1.66 37.11
N SER A 585 -6.40 -0.38 37.12
CA SER A 585 -6.99 0.68 36.31
C SER A 585 -5.95 1.69 35.86
N PHE A 586 -6.05 2.18 34.61
CA PHE A 586 -5.08 3.06 33.98
C PHE A 586 -5.81 4.21 33.27
N ASP A 587 -5.57 5.44 33.71
CA ASP A 587 -6.01 6.63 32.99
C ASP A 587 -5.06 6.90 31.82
N MET A 588 -5.60 6.92 30.60
CA MET A 588 -4.84 7.14 29.37
C MET A 588 -4.54 8.61 29.08
N GLY A 589 -5.03 9.53 29.92
CA GLY A 589 -4.78 10.96 29.79
C GLY A 589 -5.54 11.65 28.66
N ASN A 590 -6.41 10.91 27.93
CA ASN A 590 -7.24 11.41 26.84
C ASN A 590 -8.76 11.27 27.14
N GLY A 591 -9.10 11.02 28.39
CA GLY A 591 -10.48 10.78 28.84
C GLY A 591 -10.92 9.31 28.76
N THR A 592 -10.03 8.41 28.34
CA THR A 592 -10.27 6.95 28.35
C THR A 592 -9.57 6.33 29.56
N VAL A 593 -10.27 5.44 30.25
CA VAL A 593 -9.73 4.63 31.35
C VAL A 593 -9.72 3.17 30.93
N PHE A 594 -8.55 2.53 30.98
CA PHE A 594 -8.44 1.08 30.83
C PHE A 594 -8.58 0.42 32.20
N THR A 595 -9.41 -0.61 32.26
CA THR A 595 -9.58 -1.45 33.46
C THR A 595 -9.20 -2.88 33.13
N VAL A 596 -8.40 -3.47 33.99
CA VAL A 596 -8.02 -4.90 33.93
C VAL A 596 -8.85 -5.67 34.93
N TRP A 597 -9.47 -6.72 34.45
CA TRP A 597 -10.33 -7.61 35.22
C TRP A 597 -9.67 -8.98 35.31
N GLU A 598 -9.49 -9.50 36.50
CA GLU A 598 -8.96 -10.84 36.73
C GLU A 598 -10.09 -11.85 36.81
N ARG A 599 -9.98 -12.95 36.08
CA ARG A 599 -10.94 -14.05 36.13
C ARG A 599 -10.80 -14.80 37.46
N THR A 600 -11.92 -14.96 38.18
CA THR A 600 -11.96 -15.60 39.51
C THR A 600 -12.15 -17.11 39.43
N GLU A 601 -12.85 -17.59 38.40
CA GLU A 601 -13.16 -18.99 38.18
C GLU A 601 -13.04 -19.36 36.70
N PRO A 602 -12.67 -20.60 36.33
CA PRO A 602 -12.70 -21.07 34.97
C PRO A 602 -14.06 -20.85 34.31
N ALA A 603 -14.07 -20.52 33.02
CA ALA A 603 -15.30 -20.37 32.27
C ALA A 603 -16.09 -21.70 32.26
N ASP A 604 -17.40 -21.61 32.40
CA ASP A 604 -18.32 -22.72 32.34
C ASP A 604 -19.21 -22.65 31.08
N ARG A 605 -20.00 -23.70 30.86
CA ARG A 605 -20.94 -23.77 29.74
C ARG A 605 -21.95 -22.62 29.77
N ALA A 606 -22.43 -22.22 30.95
CA ALA A 606 -23.44 -21.18 31.08
C ALA A 606 -22.91 -19.80 30.67
N GLU A 607 -21.65 -19.50 30.99
CA GLU A 607 -20.98 -18.29 30.54
C GLU A 607 -20.86 -18.25 29.01
N VAL A 608 -20.44 -19.35 28.37
CA VAL A 608 -20.32 -19.44 26.90
C VAL A 608 -21.70 -19.29 26.23
N GLU A 609 -22.71 -19.98 26.72
CA GLU A 609 -24.09 -19.91 26.19
C GLU A 609 -24.67 -18.49 26.33
N TYR A 610 -24.39 -17.77 27.41
CA TYR A 610 -24.82 -16.38 27.60
C TYR A 610 -24.38 -15.48 26.43
N TYR A 611 -23.11 -15.58 26.01
CA TYR A 611 -22.60 -14.79 24.88
C TYR A 611 -23.16 -15.29 23.54
N LEU A 612 -23.28 -16.61 23.36
CA LEU A 612 -23.85 -17.18 22.14
C LEU A 612 -25.30 -16.76 21.92
N ASP A 613 -26.12 -16.87 22.94
CA ASP A 613 -27.56 -16.53 22.88
C ASP A 613 -27.76 -15.04 22.58
N ALA A 614 -26.92 -14.20 23.15
CA ALA A 614 -26.97 -12.77 22.90
C ALA A 614 -26.67 -12.42 21.44
N PHE A 615 -25.72 -13.08 20.81
CA PHE A 615 -25.41 -12.89 19.39
C PHE A 615 -26.42 -13.56 18.47
N ALA A 616 -26.97 -14.72 18.85
CA ALA A 616 -27.99 -15.41 18.07
C ALA A 616 -29.30 -14.62 17.91
N GLN A 617 -29.61 -13.72 18.82
CA GLN A 617 -30.81 -12.90 18.77
C GLN A 617 -30.77 -11.76 17.73
N GLU A 618 -29.60 -11.42 17.20
CA GLU A 618 -29.43 -10.21 16.38
C GLU A 618 -29.23 -10.46 14.90
N ASP A 619 -28.57 -11.52 14.49
CA ASP A 619 -28.30 -11.79 13.08
C ASP A 619 -28.32 -13.30 12.79
N ALA A 620 -29.05 -13.68 11.76
CA ALA A 620 -29.15 -15.06 11.30
C ALA A 620 -27.82 -15.66 10.80
N LEU A 621 -26.81 -14.83 10.49
CA LEU A 621 -25.49 -15.28 10.02
C LEU A 621 -24.52 -15.66 11.16
N TYR A 622 -24.70 -15.13 12.37
CA TYR A 622 -23.83 -15.45 13.51
C TYR A 622 -24.08 -16.84 14.14
N PRO A 623 -25.33 -17.33 14.28
CA PRO A 623 -25.60 -18.55 15.04
C PRO A 623 -24.84 -19.77 14.52
N GLU A 624 -24.77 -19.96 13.22
CA GLU A 624 -24.21 -21.17 12.63
C GLU A 624 -22.70 -21.27 12.80
N MET A 625 -22.00 -20.19 12.52
CA MET A 625 -20.53 -20.14 12.60
C MET A 625 -20.05 -20.08 14.06
N PHE A 626 -20.68 -19.26 14.89
CA PHE A 626 -20.29 -19.11 16.29
C PHE A 626 -20.61 -20.37 17.10
N SER A 627 -21.76 -20.99 16.89
CA SER A 627 -22.15 -22.22 17.58
C SER A 627 -21.21 -23.38 17.31
N GLN A 628 -20.76 -23.57 16.06
CA GLN A 628 -19.81 -24.62 15.71
C GLN A 628 -18.47 -24.48 16.46
N VAL A 629 -17.94 -23.26 16.53
CA VAL A 629 -16.66 -22.97 17.20
C VAL A 629 -16.80 -23.11 18.71
N ALA A 630 -17.90 -22.62 19.30
CA ALA A 630 -18.17 -22.70 20.72
C ALA A 630 -18.37 -24.15 21.18
N GLU A 631 -19.17 -24.94 20.45
CA GLU A 631 -19.37 -26.35 20.78
C GLU A 631 -18.09 -27.16 20.66
N ALA A 632 -17.26 -26.89 19.65
CA ALA A 632 -15.96 -27.54 19.53
C ALA A 632 -15.04 -27.20 20.71
N TRP A 633 -15.08 -25.95 21.17
CA TRP A 633 -14.32 -25.49 22.33
C TRP A 633 -14.81 -26.13 23.63
N LEU A 634 -16.14 -26.12 23.87
CA LEU A 634 -16.78 -26.77 25.04
C LEU A 634 -16.43 -28.26 25.11
N ALA A 635 -16.57 -28.98 23.99
CA ALA A 635 -16.21 -30.38 23.91
C ALA A 635 -14.74 -30.65 24.22
N GLY A 636 -13.85 -29.77 23.73
CA GLY A 636 -12.40 -29.85 24.00
C GLY A 636 -12.03 -29.62 25.46
N HIS A 637 -12.87 -28.92 26.23
CA HIS A 637 -12.69 -28.64 27.66
C HIS A 637 -13.52 -29.55 28.57
N GLY A 638 -14.31 -30.48 27.99
CA GLY A 638 -15.15 -31.41 28.75
C GLY A 638 -16.38 -30.76 29.43
N LEU A 639 -16.84 -29.64 28.88
CA LEU A 639 -17.96 -28.80 29.34
C LEU A 639 -19.27 -29.16 28.63
#